data_6bdc636ce8439720a541bff0b0276d41
#
_entry.id   6bdc636ce8439720a541bff0b0276d41
#
_cell.length_a   1.000
_cell.length_b   1.000
_cell.length_c   1.000
_cell.angle_alpha   90.00
_cell.angle_beta   90.00
_cell.angle_gamma   90.00
#
_symmetry.space_group_name_H-M   'P 1'
#
loop_
_entity.id
_entity.type
_entity.pdbx_description
1 polymer ?
#
loop_
_entity_poly.entity_id
_entity_poly.type
_entity_poly.pdbx_seq_one_letter_code
_entity_poly.pdbx_strand_id
1 'polypeptide(L)'
;MPPRRAASPAARAPEAVAEAVAEVVADAEVVVAVAVAGGVARRRAAPTRAAAFLAALTVSALGLGALGAGPAAARPAASDPAAPTAVTRAALDPALAEGRGARVDFAEQEAENAVTTGTLIGPDRTAYSLPAEASGRKAVRLVPGQYVEFTLPAAADAITVRYSLPDAPAGGGITAPLDVTVNGKNRRSMTLTSQYSWLYNQYPFSNDPQADLLHPDWWITECACVPAATTPAPVIAKPFRPTHMYDEQRLLLGRTYRAGDTIRLTVPAGSPAAWTVIDLLDSQRVGAPHVEAAAANALLFGADPTGRRDSADAIDRAIAFAKRHRLPVYLPPGTYQVNRHIIVDGVTITGAGSWYTTVKGKGVGFYGKEAADGGSRGVHLSRFAIEGDVRERVDTDQVNGVGGAMSDSTIDSLHIHHTKVGLWFDGPMSNVKVTRNVITDQIADGLNFHTGVTDSLVQDNFVRNTGDDGLAMWAEKTTNARNTFDHNTVQSPTLANGIAIYGGADTTVSANLVADPVREGSALHVGSRFGAEPFTGSLRVEGNTTVRSGTYELNWNIGLGAIWFYALDRNIDQADIQVTGNSFLDNTYNAIMLVSDWPVKDKVRIENVHFKDIRVDGTGTSVVSARVAGSASFENVDARGVGAVGVNNCGSFNFPATGSEFSLADRGGNDGGGTTGPWFAGWELPNTITCDDRPPVVAPPAPSPW
;
A
#
# COMPACT_ATOMS: atom_id res chain seq x y z
N MET A 1 41.74 29.00 38.47
CA MET A 1 41.71 28.03 37.40
C MET A 1 40.29 27.46 37.35
N PRO A 2 39.46 27.78 36.34
CA PRO A 2 38.14 27.20 36.20
C PRO A 2 38.23 25.88 35.44
N PRO A 3 37.29 24.92 35.68
CA PRO A 3 37.29 23.62 35.00
C PRO A 3 36.77 23.71 33.56
N ARG A 4 37.40 22.93 32.71
CA ARG A 4 37.06 22.81 31.28
C ARG A 4 35.66 22.17 31.13
N ARG A 5 34.81 22.78 30.31
CA ARG A 5 33.58 22.18 29.79
C ARG A 5 33.95 21.01 28.86
N ALA A 6 33.39 19.84 29.15
CA ALA A 6 33.33 18.74 28.23
C ALA A 6 32.34 19.07 27.12
N ALA A 7 32.77 18.91 25.89
CA ALA A 7 31.91 19.03 24.72
C ALA A 7 31.04 17.76 24.61
N SER A 8 29.77 17.95 24.40
CA SER A 8 28.80 16.93 24.02
C SER A 8 29.10 16.40 22.64
N PRO A 9 29.07 15.10 22.37
CA PRO A 9 29.14 14.60 21.03
C PRO A 9 27.78 14.76 20.36
N ALA A 10 27.69 15.72 19.46
CA ALA A 10 26.55 15.86 18.56
C ALA A 10 26.74 14.97 17.34
N ALA A 11 25.68 14.26 16.98
CA ALA A 11 25.32 13.79 15.67
C ALA A 11 26.35 12.98 14.85
N ARG A 12 26.19 11.68 14.87
CA ARG A 12 26.53 10.82 13.73
C ARG A 12 25.38 9.85 13.49
N ALA A 13 24.40 10.28 12.77
CA ALA A 13 23.39 9.40 12.20
C ALA A 13 22.70 10.01 10.97
N PRO A 14 23.45 10.38 9.92
CA PRO A 14 22.86 10.56 8.60
C PRO A 14 23.47 9.68 7.52
N GLU A 15 24.52 8.91 7.79
CA GLU A 15 25.25 8.21 6.70
C GLU A 15 24.58 6.89 6.26
N ALA A 16 23.92 6.18 7.14
CA ALA A 16 23.39 4.85 6.81
C ALA A 16 22.10 4.89 5.95
N VAL A 17 21.24 5.88 6.19
CA VAL A 17 19.99 6.03 5.39
C VAL A 17 20.30 6.69 4.04
N ALA A 18 21.32 7.54 3.99
CA ALA A 18 21.78 8.13 2.73
C ALA A 18 22.43 7.06 1.80
N GLU A 19 23.04 6.03 2.37
CA GLU A 19 23.58 4.91 1.56
C GLU A 19 22.47 4.02 0.99
N ALA A 20 21.41 3.73 1.74
CA ALA A 20 20.28 2.95 1.23
C ALA A 20 19.52 3.68 0.11
N VAL A 21 19.38 4.99 0.22
CA VAL A 21 18.80 5.82 -0.86
C VAL A 21 19.76 5.95 -2.04
N ALA A 22 21.08 5.99 -1.80
CA ALA A 22 22.08 6.04 -2.85
C ALA A 22 22.18 4.72 -3.64
N GLU A 23 21.94 3.57 -3.01
CA GLU A 23 21.89 2.27 -3.70
C GLU A 23 20.67 2.12 -4.60
N VAL A 24 19.51 2.62 -4.18
CA VAL A 24 18.30 2.65 -5.04
C VAL A 24 18.54 3.52 -6.28
N VAL A 25 19.28 4.61 -6.13
CA VAL A 25 19.69 5.49 -7.24
C VAL A 25 20.74 4.83 -8.13
N ALA A 26 21.69 4.06 -7.56
CA ALA A 26 22.73 3.39 -8.32
C ALA A 26 22.17 2.27 -9.21
N ASP A 27 21.14 1.58 -8.76
CA ASP A 27 20.51 0.50 -9.53
C ASP A 27 19.73 1.03 -10.75
N ALA A 28 19.18 2.23 -10.68
CA ALA A 28 18.55 2.86 -11.83
C ALA A 28 19.56 3.41 -12.87
N GLU A 29 20.70 3.91 -12.43
CA GLU A 29 21.76 4.38 -13.35
C GLU A 29 22.38 3.25 -14.19
N VAL A 30 22.42 2.03 -13.69
CA VAL A 30 22.96 0.86 -14.42
C VAL A 30 22.04 0.46 -15.58
N VAL A 31 20.75 0.61 -15.47
CA VAL A 31 19.79 0.30 -16.55
C VAL A 31 19.95 1.27 -17.73
N VAL A 32 20.26 2.53 -17.45
CA VAL A 32 20.46 3.56 -18.49
C VAL A 32 21.85 3.44 -19.18
N ALA A 33 22.90 3.05 -18.45
CA ALA A 33 24.25 2.94 -19.00
C ALA A 33 24.38 1.84 -20.06
N VAL A 34 23.58 0.78 -20.01
CA VAL A 34 23.62 -0.32 -20.99
C VAL A 34 22.93 0.03 -22.30
N ALA A 35 21.89 0.87 -22.28
CA ALA A 35 21.19 1.30 -23.50
C ALA A 35 22.00 2.28 -24.37
N VAL A 36 22.96 3.01 -23.79
CA VAL A 36 23.80 4.01 -24.49
C VAL A 36 25.11 3.42 -25.03
N ALA A 37 25.59 2.29 -24.53
CA ALA A 37 26.88 1.72 -24.94
C ALA A 37 26.86 0.98 -26.30
N GLY A 38 25.70 0.84 -26.95
CA GLY A 38 25.54 0.12 -28.23
C GLY A 38 25.72 0.94 -29.53
N GLY A 39 26.01 2.22 -29.47
CA GLY A 39 26.07 3.07 -30.66
C GLY A 39 27.25 4.05 -30.77
N VAL A 40 28.18 3.71 -31.64
CA VAL A 40 29.11 4.61 -32.35
C VAL A 40 30.42 5.03 -31.68
N ALA A 41 31.48 4.37 -32.11
CA ALA A 41 32.83 4.84 -32.02
C ALA A 41 33.21 5.80 -33.21
N ARG A 42 34.02 6.84 -32.90
CA ARG A 42 34.86 7.75 -33.72
C ARG A 42 34.19 9.07 -34.14
N ARG A 43 34.73 10.22 -33.83
CA ARG A 43 36.04 10.88 -33.90
C ARG A 43 35.96 12.31 -33.33
N ARG A 44 37.07 12.77 -32.77
CA ARG A 44 37.28 14.15 -32.29
C ARG A 44 37.35 15.17 -33.44
N ALA A 45 36.80 16.35 -33.26
CA ALA A 45 37.37 17.65 -33.59
C ALA A 45 36.59 18.80 -32.95
N ALA A 46 37.27 19.78 -32.44
CA ALA A 46 36.77 20.96 -31.73
C ALA A 46 36.45 22.14 -32.70
N PRO A 47 36.13 23.36 -32.22
CA PRO A 47 34.88 24.02 -32.54
C PRO A 47 35.02 25.23 -33.45
N THR A 48 33.93 25.65 -34.13
CA THR A 48 33.76 27.02 -34.57
C THR A 48 32.31 27.46 -34.70
N ARG A 49 32.16 28.75 -34.58
CA ARG A 49 30.96 29.56 -34.36
C ARG A 49 29.97 29.65 -35.56
N ALA A 50 28.73 29.92 -35.18
CA ALA A 50 27.78 30.90 -35.73
C ALA A 50 27.10 30.63 -37.10
N ALA A 51 25.80 30.62 -37.15
CA ALA A 51 24.92 31.63 -37.71
C ALA A 51 23.53 31.07 -38.06
N ALA A 52 22.55 31.83 -37.78
CA ALA A 52 21.13 31.62 -38.06
C ALA A 52 20.81 31.63 -39.56
N PHE A 53 19.78 30.88 -39.96
CA PHE A 53 18.91 31.30 -41.09
C PHE A 53 17.51 30.66 -40.95
N LEU A 54 16.52 31.54 -40.95
CA LEU A 54 15.11 31.26 -41.21
C LEU A 54 14.90 30.93 -42.70
N ALA A 55 14.04 29.99 -43.01
CA ALA A 55 13.24 30.07 -44.25
C ALA A 55 11.98 29.16 -44.12
N ALA A 56 10.85 29.80 -44.24
CA ALA A 56 9.56 29.19 -44.54
C ALA A 56 9.43 28.94 -46.05
N LEU A 57 8.52 28.00 -46.41
CA LEU A 57 7.70 28.08 -47.64
C LEU A 57 7.00 26.73 -47.89
N THR A 58 5.72 26.69 -47.78
CA THR A 58 4.56 26.80 -48.73
C THR A 58 4.17 25.53 -49.48
N VAL A 59 2.90 25.30 -49.42
CA VAL A 59 2.02 24.32 -50.06
C VAL A 59 2.07 24.42 -51.58
N SER A 60 1.93 23.29 -52.27
CA SER A 60 1.26 23.23 -53.56
C SER A 60 0.63 21.87 -53.82
N ALA A 61 -0.66 21.89 -54.08
CA ALA A 61 -1.46 20.82 -54.65
C ALA A 61 -1.46 20.89 -56.18
N LEU A 62 -1.71 19.75 -56.84
CA LEU A 62 -2.23 19.46 -58.16
C LEU A 62 -1.54 18.19 -58.70
N GLY A 63 -2.16 17.19 -59.30
CA GLY A 63 -3.37 17.10 -60.05
C GLY A 63 -3.62 15.64 -60.52
N LEU A 64 -4.77 15.42 -61.02
CA LEU A 64 -5.40 14.21 -61.48
C LEU A 64 -4.64 13.38 -62.55
N GLY A 65 -4.81 12.05 -62.45
CA GLY A 65 -4.58 11.14 -63.53
C GLY A 65 -5.36 9.85 -63.34
N ALA A 66 -6.50 9.76 -63.97
CA ALA A 66 -7.31 8.52 -64.01
C ALA A 66 -6.79 7.55 -65.07
N LEU A 67 -6.64 6.27 -64.74
CA LEU A 67 -6.64 5.17 -65.71
C LEU A 67 -7.13 3.85 -65.07
N GLY A 68 -8.21 3.37 -65.64
CA GLY A 68 -8.50 1.95 -65.94
C GLY A 68 -8.76 0.98 -64.77
N ALA A 69 -10.04 0.77 -64.48
CA ALA A 69 -10.51 -0.36 -63.67
C ALA A 69 -10.59 -1.65 -64.52
N GLY A 70 -9.91 -2.70 -64.01
CA GLY A 70 -10.19 -4.10 -64.35
C GLY A 70 -10.83 -4.83 -63.16
N PRO A 71 -11.76 -5.77 -63.35
CA PRO A 71 -12.48 -6.36 -62.20
C PRO A 71 -11.59 -7.30 -61.42
N ALA A 72 -11.30 -6.92 -60.19
CA ALA A 72 -10.67 -7.80 -59.20
C ALA A 72 -11.74 -8.70 -58.58
N ALA A 73 -11.48 -10.03 -58.64
CA ALA A 73 -12.31 -11.02 -58.02
C ALA A 73 -12.42 -10.74 -56.49
N ALA A 74 -13.65 -10.80 -55.99
CA ALA A 74 -13.95 -10.65 -54.57
C ALA A 74 -13.32 -11.81 -53.80
N ARG A 75 -12.36 -11.47 -52.93
CA ARG A 75 -11.93 -12.34 -51.81
C ARG A 75 -13.09 -12.44 -50.81
N PRO A 76 -13.40 -13.63 -50.30
CA PRO A 76 -14.37 -13.71 -49.20
C PRO A 76 -13.90 -12.89 -48.02
N ALA A 77 -14.78 -12.07 -47.46
CA ALA A 77 -14.54 -11.33 -46.24
C ALA A 77 -14.16 -12.31 -45.14
N ALA A 78 -12.99 -12.08 -44.53
CA ALA A 78 -12.65 -12.73 -43.28
C ALA A 78 -13.72 -12.32 -42.28
N SER A 79 -14.39 -13.28 -41.67
CA SER A 79 -15.31 -13.05 -40.57
C SER A 79 -14.51 -12.40 -39.45
N ASP A 80 -14.97 -11.22 -38.98
CA ASP A 80 -14.47 -10.61 -37.78
C ASP A 80 -14.42 -11.67 -36.65
N PRO A 81 -13.32 -11.78 -35.93
CA PRO A 81 -13.30 -12.61 -34.73
C PRO A 81 -14.40 -12.11 -33.80
N ALA A 82 -15.34 -13.02 -33.48
CA ALA A 82 -16.40 -12.72 -32.51
C ALA A 82 -15.79 -12.06 -31.28
N ALA A 83 -16.35 -10.92 -30.88
CA ALA A 83 -15.97 -10.28 -29.64
C ALA A 83 -15.99 -11.32 -28.52
N PRO A 84 -14.96 -11.36 -27.64
CA PRO A 84 -14.92 -12.34 -26.57
C PRO A 84 -16.20 -12.23 -25.76
N THR A 85 -16.92 -13.32 -25.66
CA THR A 85 -18.14 -13.41 -24.85
C THR A 85 -17.74 -13.02 -23.42
N ALA A 86 -18.37 -12.00 -22.88
CA ALA A 86 -18.15 -11.59 -21.49
C ALA A 86 -18.37 -12.83 -20.61
N VAL A 87 -17.29 -13.32 -20.00
CA VAL A 87 -17.36 -14.39 -19.02
C VAL A 87 -18.06 -13.80 -17.81
N THR A 88 -19.29 -14.22 -17.55
CA THR A 88 -20.00 -13.86 -16.33
C THR A 88 -19.24 -14.51 -15.18
N ARG A 89 -18.43 -13.75 -14.45
CA ARG A 89 -17.77 -14.24 -13.24
C ARG A 89 -18.83 -14.52 -12.18
N ALA A 90 -18.68 -15.68 -11.52
CA ALA A 90 -19.51 -15.99 -10.36
C ALA A 90 -19.16 -15.03 -9.22
N ALA A 91 -20.13 -14.72 -8.34
CA ALA A 91 -19.88 -13.89 -7.16
C ALA A 91 -18.80 -14.53 -6.27
N LEU A 92 -17.94 -13.71 -5.63
CA LEU A 92 -16.95 -14.18 -4.65
C LEU A 92 -17.68 -15.03 -3.61
N ASP A 93 -17.13 -16.18 -3.34
CA ASP A 93 -17.60 -17.00 -2.25
C ASP A 93 -17.17 -16.37 -0.91
N PRO A 94 -18.09 -15.80 -0.13
CA PRO A 94 -17.73 -15.17 1.15
C PRO A 94 -16.99 -16.12 2.10
N ALA A 95 -17.21 -17.44 1.95
CA ALA A 95 -16.54 -18.45 2.76
C ALA A 95 -15.01 -18.44 2.58
N LEU A 96 -14.50 -17.93 1.46
CA LEU A 96 -13.05 -17.84 1.22
C LEU A 96 -12.36 -16.73 2.04
N ALA A 97 -13.14 -15.77 2.55
CA ALA A 97 -12.66 -14.74 3.46
C ALA A 97 -13.04 -15.02 4.92
N GLU A 98 -13.93 -15.98 5.18
CA GLU A 98 -14.36 -16.33 6.54
C GLU A 98 -13.19 -16.87 7.36
N GLY A 99 -13.01 -16.31 8.56
CA GLY A 99 -11.90 -16.65 9.44
C GLY A 99 -10.53 -16.13 8.95
N ARG A 100 -10.53 -15.18 8.03
CA ARG A 100 -9.33 -14.48 7.54
C ARG A 100 -9.39 -13.00 7.92
N GLY A 101 -8.21 -12.40 8.09
CA GLY A 101 -8.11 -11.01 8.46
C GLY A 101 -8.39 -10.72 9.93
N ALA A 102 -8.33 -9.44 10.28
CA ALA A 102 -8.50 -8.96 11.64
C ALA A 102 -9.96 -9.08 12.12
N ARG A 103 -10.11 -9.37 13.38
CA ARG A 103 -11.40 -9.22 14.06
C ARG A 103 -11.62 -7.77 14.41
N VAL A 104 -12.44 -7.09 13.63
CA VAL A 104 -12.77 -5.68 13.81
C VAL A 104 -14.10 -5.51 14.54
N ASP A 105 -14.21 -4.44 15.34
CA ASP A 105 -15.41 -4.11 16.11
C ASP A 105 -16.37 -3.20 15.33
N PHE A 106 -16.20 -3.07 14.02
CA PHE A 106 -17.04 -2.24 13.15
C PHE A 106 -17.63 -3.06 11.99
N ALA A 107 -18.71 -2.55 11.45
CA ALA A 107 -19.30 -3.06 10.22
C ALA A 107 -19.03 -2.05 9.09
N GLU A 108 -18.30 -2.50 8.08
CA GLU A 108 -18.00 -1.73 6.87
C GLU A 108 -19.17 -1.83 5.88
N GLN A 109 -19.53 -0.70 5.28
CA GLN A 109 -20.58 -0.59 4.28
C GLN A 109 -20.13 0.30 3.14
N GLU A 110 -20.14 -0.23 1.93
CA GLU A 110 -19.79 0.49 0.70
C GLU A 110 -20.88 1.49 0.32
N ALA A 111 -20.48 2.70 -0.07
CA ALA A 111 -21.39 3.78 -0.42
C ALA A 111 -22.20 3.49 -1.69
N GLU A 112 -21.62 2.78 -2.65
CA GLU A 112 -22.31 2.40 -3.88
C GLU A 112 -23.49 1.44 -3.65
N ASN A 113 -23.53 0.76 -2.50
CA ASN A 113 -24.63 -0.12 -2.09
C ASN A 113 -25.69 0.61 -1.24
N ALA A 114 -25.47 1.87 -0.90
CA ALA A 114 -26.36 2.68 -0.08
C ALA A 114 -27.37 3.48 -0.93
N VAL A 115 -28.37 4.06 -0.28
CA VAL A 115 -29.34 4.93 -0.96
C VAL A 115 -28.70 6.30 -1.19
N THR A 116 -28.66 6.78 -2.43
CA THR A 116 -27.99 8.04 -2.75
C THR A 116 -28.71 8.88 -3.79
N THR A 117 -28.51 10.20 -3.72
CA THR A 117 -28.84 11.15 -4.80
C THR A 117 -27.57 11.56 -5.57
N GLY A 118 -26.42 11.01 -5.21
CA GLY A 118 -25.13 11.25 -5.88
C GLY A 118 -24.97 10.43 -7.15
N THR A 119 -23.78 10.51 -7.70
CA THR A 119 -23.38 9.76 -8.90
C THR A 119 -22.43 8.66 -8.50
N LEU A 120 -22.72 7.43 -8.91
CA LEU A 120 -21.79 6.30 -8.79
C LEU A 120 -20.59 6.54 -9.71
N ILE A 121 -19.37 6.40 -9.18
CA ILE A 121 -18.15 6.42 -9.94
C ILE A 121 -17.48 5.04 -9.88
N GLY A 122 -16.90 4.62 -11.00
CA GLY A 122 -16.35 3.26 -11.14
C GLY A 122 -17.41 2.24 -11.57
N PRO A 123 -17.06 0.92 -11.62
CA PRO A 123 -15.76 0.40 -11.23
C PRO A 123 -14.67 0.79 -12.24
N ASP A 124 -13.51 1.18 -11.77
CA ASP A 124 -12.37 1.56 -12.60
C ASP A 124 -11.06 1.22 -11.88
N ARG A 125 -10.10 0.66 -12.62
CA ARG A 125 -8.75 0.32 -12.15
C ARG A 125 -7.67 1.21 -12.77
N THR A 126 -8.07 2.25 -13.48
CA THR A 126 -7.13 3.18 -14.09
C THR A 126 -6.38 3.93 -13.00
N ALA A 127 -5.07 3.74 -12.94
CA ALA A 127 -4.22 4.40 -11.97
C ALA A 127 -4.45 5.93 -11.97
N TYR A 128 -4.37 6.53 -10.80
CA TYR A 128 -4.59 7.97 -10.59
C TYR A 128 -6.04 8.45 -10.76
N SER A 129 -7.01 7.54 -10.76
CA SER A 129 -8.43 7.89 -10.75
C SER A 129 -9.04 7.67 -9.37
N LEU A 130 -10.03 8.49 -9.01
CA LEU A 130 -10.74 8.35 -7.73
C LEU A 130 -11.30 6.94 -7.50
N PRO A 131 -11.95 6.28 -8.48
CA PRO A 131 -12.43 4.92 -8.27
C PRO A 131 -11.31 3.89 -8.05
N ALA A 132 -10.12 4.10 -8.66
CA ALA A 132 -9.03 3.14 -8.53
C ALA A 132 -8.45 3.05 -7.13
N GLU A 133 -8.58 4.10 -6.33
CA GLU A 133 -8.17 4.12 -4.91
C GLU A 133 -9.32 3.76 -3.95
N ALA A 134 -10.55 3.77 -4.41
CA ALA A 134 -11.71 3.40 -3.60
C ALA A 134 -11.74 1.89 -3.33
N SER A 135 -12.30 1.49 -2.19
CA SER A 135 -12.66 0.11 -1.89
C SER A 135 -13.59 -0.43 -2.98
N GLY A 136 -13.45 -1.70 -3.35
CA GLY A 136 -14.25 -2.26 -4.44
C GLY A 136 -14.08 -1.56 -5.80
N ARG A 137 -13.17 -0.61 -5.93
CA ARG A 137 -12.96 0.23 -7.12
C ARG A 137 -14.18 1.06 -7.51
N LYS A 138 -15.02 1.40 -6.54
CA LYS A 138 -16.26 2.17 -6.73
C LYS A 138 -16.43 3.15 -5.57
N ALA A 139 -17.18 4.23 -5.81
CA ALA A 139 -17.56 5.15 -4.76
C ALA A 139 -18.76 6.01 -5.22
N VAL A 140 -19.29 6.83 -4.32
CA VAL A 140 -20.37 7.77 -4.62
C VAL A 140 -19.83 9.20 -4.60
N ARG A 141 -19.94 9.90 -5.72
CA ARG A 141 -19.64 11.32 -5.82
C ARG A 141 -20.88 12.16 -5.56
N LEU A 142 -20.79 13.04 -4.56
CA LEU A 142 -21.84 13.99 -4.16
C LEU A 142 -21.45 15.41 -4.55
N VAL A 143 -22.40 16.20 -5.00
CA VAL A 143 -22.28 17.66 -5.11
C VAL A 143 -23.11 18.34 -4.01
N PRO A 144 -22.92 19.65 -3.72
CA PRO A 144 -23.70 20.35 -2.71
C PRO A 144 -25.21 20.13 -2.81
N GLY A 145 -25.84 19.73 -1.71
CA GLY A 145 -27.24 19.37 -1.61
C GLY A 145 -27.55 17.88 -1.77
N GLN A 146 -26.57 17.08 -2.21
CA GLN A 146 -26.74 15.63 -2.36
C GLN A 146 -26.35 14.84 -1.10
N TYR A 147 -26.77 13.58 -1.04
CA TYR A 147 -26.53 12.71 0.10
C TYR A 147 -26.32 11.24 -0.30
N VAL A 148 -25.74 10.50 0.64
CA VAL A 148 -25.76 9.04 0.71
C VAL A 148 -26.29 8.62 2.07
N GLU A 149 -27.13 7.57 2.13
CA GLU A 149 -27.78 7.08 3.35
C GLU A 149 -27.58 5.59 3.53
N PHE A 150 -27.00 5.24 4.66
CA PHE A 150 -26.72 3.88 5.08
C PHE A 150 -27.74 3.40 6.10
N THR A 151 -28.07 2.11 6.08
CA THR A 151 -28.85 1.47 7.13
C THR A 151 -27.91 0.70 8.05
N LEU A 152 -27.93 0.98 9.35
CA LEU A 152 -27.06 0.32 10.32
C LEU A 152 -27.34 -1.19 10.37
N PRO A 153 -26.34 -2.07 10.16
CA PRO A 153 -26.53 -3.52 10.26
C PRO A 153 -26.54 -4.00 11.71
N ALA A 154 -25.97 -3.22 12.63
CA ALA A 154 -25.89 -3.50 14.06
C ALA A 154 -26.01 -2.20 14.87
N ALA A 155 -26.10 -2.32 16.20
CA ALA A 155 -26.13 -1.14 17.07
C ALA A 155 -24.78 -0.39 16.99
N ALA A 156 -24.81 0.95 16.84
CA ALA A 156 -23.64 1.79 16.72
C ALA A 156 -23.79 3.11 17.50
N ASP A 157 -22.67 3.63 17.99
CA ASP A 157 -22.58 4.97 18.61
C ASP A 157 -21.39 5.78 18.07
N ALA A 158 -20.68 5.22 17.08
CA ALA A 158 -19.57 5.85 16.39
C ALA A 158 -19.56 5.44 14.91
N ILE A 159 -19.05 6.33 14.07
CA ILE A 159 -18.82 6.09 12.64
C ILE A 159 -17.46 6.60 12.22
N THR A 160 -16.87 5.92 11.24
CA THR A 160 -15.75 6.40 10.43
C THR A 160 -16.24 6.52 8.99
N VAL A 161 -15.90 7.60 8.31
CA VAL A 161 -16.24 7.83 6.90
C VAL A 161 -14.94 7.93 6.13
N ARG A 162 -14.76 7.09 5.12
CA ARG A 162 -13.70 7.22 4.14
C ARG A 162 -14.20 8.06 2.97
N TYR A 163 -13.43 9.09 2.64
CA TYR A 163 -13.90 10.12 1.71
C TYR A 163 -12.75 10.73 0.90
N SER A 164 -13.10 11.45 -0.16
CA SER A 164 -12.19 12.36 -0.85
C SER A 164 -12.87 13.72 -1.10
N LEU A 165 -12.10 14.79 -0.97
CA LEU A 165 -12.46 16.15 -1.36
C LEU A 165 -11.49 16.63 -2.47
N PRO A 166 -11.86 17.66 -3.28
CA PRO A 166 -10.90 18.27 -4.18
C PRO A 166 -9.72 18.87 -3.41
N ASP A 167 -8.58 18.93 -4.06
CA ASP A 167 -7.45 19.71 -3.53
C ASP A 167 -7.73 21.22 -3.66
N ALA A 168 -6.98 22.04 -2.93
CA ALA A 168 -6.94 23.47 -3.17
C ALA A 168 -6.27 23.76 -4.51
N PRO A 169 -6.62 24.86 -5.21
CA PRO A 169 -6.02 25.19 -6.50
C PRO A 169 -4.48 25.32 -6.48
N ALA A 170 -3.92 25.62 -5.32
CA ALA A 170 -2.48 25.74 -5.09
C ALA A 170 -1.88 24.55 -4.32
N GLY A 171 -2.64 23.50 -4.08
CA GLY A 171 -2.28 22.43 -3.14
C GLY A 171 -2.57 22.80 -1.69
N GLY A 172 -2.21 21.90 -0.78
CA GLY A 172 -2.38 22.10 0.67
C GLY A 172 -3.77 21.74 1.21
N GLY A 173 -4.66 21.29 0.37
CA GLY A 173 -5.99 20.82 0.75
C GLY A 173 -7.02 21.91 1.04
N ILE A 174 -8.26 21.49 1.17
CA ILE A 174 -9.40 22.31 1.61
C ILE A 174 -10.07 21.68 2.83
N THR A 175 -10.92 22.43 3.50
CA THR A 175 -11.82 21.92 4.54
C THR A 175 -13.27 22.12 4.11
N ALA A 176 -14.12 21.13 4.36
CA ALA A 176 -15.55 21.21 4.03
C ALA A 176 -16.39 20.48 5.08
N PRO A 177 -17.59 20.97 5.40
CA PRO A 177 -18.50 20.30 6.30
C PRO A 177 -19.24 19.13 5.60
N LEU A 178 -19.49 18.06 6.35
CA LEU A 178 -20.39 16.98 6.00
C LEU A 178 -21.43 16.85 7.09
N ASP A 179 -22.70 17.02 6.77
CA ASP A 179 -23.80 16.86 7.71
C ASP A 179 -24.12 15.39 7.92
N VAL A 180 -24.23 14.98 9.16
CA VAL A 180 -24.62 13.63 9.57
C VAL A 180 -25.98 13.72 10.28
N THR A 181 -26.98 13.02 9.74
CA THR A 181 -28.30 12.91 10.40
C THR A 181 -28.64 11.44 10.62
N VAL A 182 -29.26 11.15 11.76
CA VAL A 182 -29.75 9.81 12.04
C VAL A 182 -31.26 9.83 12.04
N ASN A 183 -31.89 8.95 11.24
CA ASN A 183 -33.35 8.90 11.02
C ASN A 183 -33.95 10.26 10.61
N GLY A 184 -33.22 11.03 9.79
CA GLY A 184 -33.64 12.38 9.36
C GLY A 184 -33.65 13.43 10.47
N LYS A 185 -33.08 13.13 11.64
CA LYS A 185 -33.04 13.98 12.84
C LYS A 185 -31.62 13.98 13.42
N ASN A 186 -31.43 14.60 14.58
CA ASN A 186 -30.19 14.55 15.33
C ASN A 186 -28.97 14.95 14.50
N ARG A 187 -29.08 16.11 13.82
CA ARG A 187 -28.01 16.64 12.95
C ARG A 187 -26.72 16.88 13.75
N ARG A 188 -25.62 16.36 13.22
CA ARG A 188 -24.23 16.67 13.58
C ARG A 188 -23.49 17.13 12.34
N SER A 189 -22.32 17.67 12.49
CA SER A 189 -21.43 18.01 11.37
C SER A 189 -20.07 17.43 11.62
N MET A 190 -19.49 16.81 10.59
CA MET A 190 -18.08 16.45 10.50
C MET A 190 -17.36 17.53 9.73
N THR A 191 -16.11 17.81 10.10
CA THR A 191 -15.22 18.63 9.29
C THR A 191 -14.29 17.69 8.54
N LEU A 192 -14.48 17.63 7.23
CA LEU A 192 -13.60 16.88 6.32
C LEU A 192 -12.47 17.78 5.86
N THR A 193 -11.32 17.19 5.52
CA THR A 193 -10.18 17.91 4.98
C THR A 193 -9.50 17.11 3.88
N SER A 194 -8.85 17.76 2.91
CA SER A 194 -7.98 17.11 1.95
C SER A 194 -6.49 17.43 2.16
N GLN A 195 -6.13 17.97 3.32
CA GLN A 195 -4.75 18.37 3.59
C GLN A 195 -3.76 17.20 3.71
N TYR A 196 -4.25 15.98 3.93
CA TYR A 196 -3.45 14.75 3.96
C TYR A 196 -3.61 13.92 2.69
N SER A 197 -4.50 14.33 1.80
CA SER A 197 -4.76 13.72 0.50
C SER A 197 -4.06 14.48 -0.62
N TRP A 198 -4.22 14.02 -1.87
CA TRP A 198 -3.63 14.60 -3.07
C TRP A 198 -2.10 14.62 -3.01
N LEU A 199 -1.52 13.52 -2.53
CA LEU A 199 -0.08 13.32 -2.60
C LEU A 199 0.31 13.09 -4.06
N TYR A 200 1.19 13.93 -4.54
CA TYR A 200 1.62 13.90 -5.93
C TYR A 200 2.73 12.87 -6.13
N ASN A 201 2.76 12.29 -7.32
CA ASN A 201 3.58 11.13 -7.66
C ASN A 201 5.04 11.49 -7.86
N GLN A 202 5.70 11.85 -6.78
CA GLN A 202 7.13 12.10 -6.75
C GLN A 202 7.65 12.15 -5.34
N TYR A 203 8.91 11.93 -5.21
CA TYR A 203 9.60 12.05 -3.95
C TYR A 203 10.15 13.47 -3.75
N PRO A 204 9.95 14.09 -2.58
CA PRO A 204 9.07 13.63 -1.50
C PRO A 204 7.59 13.75 -1.88
N PHE A 205 6.81 12.70 -1.66
CA PHE A 205 5.38 12.73 -1.89
C PHE A 205 4.73 13.72 -0.93
N SER A 206 4.11 14.77 -1.46
CA SER A 206 3.50 15.80 -0.63
C SER A 206 2.20 16.35 -1.23
N ASN A 207 1.42 17.03 -0.42
CA ASN A 207 0.24 17.74 -0.87
C ASN A 207 0.58 19.10 -1.54
N ASP A 208 1.85 19.40 -1.76
CA ASP A 208 2.31 20.57 -2.48
C ASP A 208 2.62 20.22 -3.94
N PRO A 209 1.79 20.65 -4.93
CA PRO A 209 2.05 20.39 -6.33
C PRO A 209 3.28 21.10 -6.88
N GLN A 210 3.94 21.96 -6.12
CA GLN A 210 5.19 22.61 -6.47
C GLN A 210 6.41 21.90 -5.89
N ALA A 211 6.22 20.90 -5.03
CA ALA A 211 7.33 20.12 -4.45
C ALA A 211 8.22 19.51 -5.55
N ASP A 212 7.62 19.08 -6.66
CA ASP A 212 8.30 18.58 -7.84
C ASP A 212 9.35 19.52 -8.42
N LEU A 213 9.06 20.80 -8.38
CA LEU A 213 9.93 21.82 -8.94
C LEU A 213 11.15 22.07 -8.03
N LEU A 214 11.00 21.77 -6.73
CA LEU A 214 12.04 21.93 -5.72
C LEU A 214 12.95 20.70 -5.64
N HIS A 215 12.40 19.55 -5.92
CA HIS A 215 13.06 18.24 -5.86
C HIS A 215 12.84 17.49 -7.17
N PRO A 216 13.45 17.93 -8.29
CA PRO A 216 13.34 17.21 -9.56
C PRO A 216 14.03 15.86 -9.41
N ASP A 217 13.26 14.83 -9.15
CA ASP A 217 13.78 13.48 -8.97
C ASP A 217 13.88 12.78 -10.35
N TRP A 218 14.90 11.93 -10.51
CA TRP A 218 15.08 11.04 -11.64
C TRP A 218 13.83 10.17 -11.88
N TRP A 219 13.16 9.77 -10.81
CA TRP A 219 11.92 9.01 -10.82
C TRP A 219 10.85 9.60 -11.75
N ILE A 220 10.79 10.92 -11.83
CA ILE A 220 9.81 11.63 -12.67
C ILE A 220 10.25 11.68 -14.12
N THR A 221 11.56 11.78 -14.36
CA THR A 221 12.12 11.90 -15.71
C THR A 221 12.30 10.56 -16.39
N GLU A 222 12.43 9.50 -15.64
CA GLU A 222 12.75 8.14 -16.14
C GLU A 222 11.60 7.16 -15.99
N CYS A 223 10.64 7.47 -15.13
CA CYS A 223 9.45 6.66 -14.96
C CYS A 223 8.59 6.70 -16.25
N ALA A 224 8.25 5.52 -16.75
CA ALA A 224 7.30 5.40 -17.87
C ALA A 224 5.89 5.96 -17.57
N CYS A 225 5.62 6.31 -16.31
CA CYS A 225 4.39 6.99 -15.91
C CYS A 225 4.30 8.43 -16.38
N VAL A 226 5.42 9.06 -16.79
CA VAL A 226 5.44 10.38 -17.39
C VAL A 226 5.66 10.25 -18.90
N PRO A 227 4.77 10.73 -19.75
CA PRO A 227 4.98 10.68 -21.19
C PRO A 227 6.31 11.32 -21.60
N ALA A 228 7.07 10.66 -22.46
CA ALA A 228 8.39 11.12 -22.92
C ALA A 228 8.39 12.55 -23.52
N ALA A 229 7.24 13.05 -23.93
CA ALA A 229 7.06 14.43 -24.43
C ALA A 229 7.14 15.51 -23.34
N THR A 230 7.29 15.11 -22.07
CA THR A 230 7.35 16.05 -20.94
C THR A 230 8.75 16.33 -20.46
N THR A 231 9.77 15.80 -21.12
CA THR A 231 11.16 16.23 -20.88
C THR A 231 11.49 17.52 -21.67
N PRO A 232 12.13 18.53 -21.07
CA PRO A 232 12.70 18.45 -19.73
C PRO A 232 11.64 18.65 -18.64
N ALA A 233 11.55 17.71 -17.75
CA ALA A 233 11.01 18.07 -16.45
C ALA A 233 11.74 19.36 -16.02
N PRO A 234 11.21 20.31 -15.38
CA PRO A 234 10.47 20.17 -14.15
C PRO A 234 8.99 20.35 -14.38
N VAL A 235 8.60 20.27 -15.53
CA VAL A 235 7.19 20.42 -15.77
C VAL A 235 6.70 19.00 -15.83
N ILE A 236 6.55 18.40 -14.70
CA ILE A 236 5.59 17.33 -14.64
C ILE A 236 4.36 17.94 -15.22
N ALA A 237 4.08 17.48 -16.41
CA ALA A 237 3.02 18.07 -17.14
C ALA A 237 1.77 17.99 -16.28
N LYS A 238 1.26 19.10 -15.96
CA LYS A 238 -0.09 19.16 -15.43
C LYS A 238 -1.01 18.49 -16.45
N PRO A 239 -1.94 17.63 -16.01
CA PRO A 239 -2.31 17.45 -14.60
C PRO A 239 -1.32 16.56 -13.85
N PHE A 240 -0.99 16.93 -12.63
CA PHE A 240 -0.31 16.08 -11.67
C PHE A 240 -1.08 14.77 -11.54
N ARG A 241 -0.34 13.70 -11.27
CA ARG A 241 -0.91 12.38 -11.04
C ARG A 241 -0.89 12.10 -9.54
N PRO A 242 -1.96 12.43 -8.81
CA PRO A 242 -2.00 12.18 -7.37
C PRO A 242 -1.98 10.68 -7.11
N THR A 243 -1.13 10.27 -6.19
CA THR A 243 -0.95 8.88 -5.80
C THR A 243 -1.85 8.46 -4.67
N HIS A 244 -2.43 9.43 -4.00
CA HIS A 244 -3.30 9.26 -2.84
C HIS A 244 -4.34 10.38 -2.82
N MET A 245 -5.62 10.04 -2.67
CA MET A 245 -6.72 10.99 -2.83
C MET A 245 -7.77 10.90 -1.71
N TYR A 246 -7.71 9.88 -0.84
CA TYR A 246 -8.70 9.63 0.21
C TYR A 246 -8.13 9.90 1.59
N ASP A 247 -9.04 10.13 2.54
CA ASP A 247 -8.77 10.32 3.96
C ASP A 247 -9.94 9.77 4.77
N GLU A 248 -9.79 9.65 6.08
CA GLU A 248 -10.83 9.14 6.98
C GLU A 248 -11.14 10.14 8.09
N GLN A 249 -12.43 10.25 8.41
CA GLN A 249 -12.90 11.08 9.52
C GLN A 249 -13.82 10.31 10.44
N ARG A 250 -13.60 10.44 11.75
CA ARG A 250 -14.35 9.75 12.79
C ARG A 250 -15.34 10.67 13.51
N LEU A 251 -16.50 10.12 13.91
CA LEU A 251 -17.51 10.86 14.66
C LEU A 251 -18.20 9.98 15.71
N LEU A 252 -18.18 10.40 16.97
CA LEU A 252 -19.07 9.85 18.00
C LEU A 252 -20.48 10.40 17.82
N LEU A 253 -21.47 9.51 17.73
CA LEU A 253 -22.88 9.88 17.51
C LEU A 253 -23.57 10.42 18.77
N GLY A 254 -22.92 10.32 19.94
CA GLY A 254 -23.36 10.84 21.23
C GLY A 254 -24.43 9.99 21.93
N ARG A 255 -24.95 8.97 21.30
CA ARG A 255 -25.78 7.91 21.86
C ARG A 255 -25.75 6.68 20.96
N THR A 256 -26.11 5.54 21.50
CA THR A 256 -26.27 4.31 20.70
C THR A 256 -27.56 4.36 19.90
N TYR A 257 -27.46 4.05 18.61
CA TYR A 257 -28.54 3.78 17.67
C TYR A 257 -28.63 2.28 17.42
N ARG A 258 -29.79 1.81 16.91
CA ARG A 258 -30.07 0.38 16.73
C ARG A 258 -29.81 -0.06 15.31
N ALA A 259 -29.70 -1.36 15.11
CA ALA A 259 -29.81 -1.96 13.78
C ALA A 259 -31.14 -1.51 13.12
N GLY A 260 -31.06 -1.16 11.82
CA GLY A 260 -32.16 -0.61 11.06
C GLY A 260 -32.34 0.91 11.13
N ASP A 261 -31.67 1.61 12.07
CA ASP A 261 -31.61 3.08 12.02
C ASP A 261 -30.79 3.52 10.81
N THR A 262 -31.11 4.68 10.21
CA THR A 262 -30.41 5.19 9.03
C THR A 262 -29.45 6.32 9.39
N ILE A 263 -28.27 6.29 8.79
CA ILE A 263 -27.27 7.39 8.85
C ILE A 263 -27.18 8.01 7.47
N ARG A 264 -27.56 9.29 7.37
CA ARG A 264 -27.43 10.05 6.14
C ARG A 264 -26.30 11.05 6.24
N LEU A 265 -25.41 10.97 5.26
CA LEU A 265 -24.29 11.89 5.03
C LEU A 265 -24.71 12.85 3.91
N THR A 266 -24.81 14.15 4.21
CA THR A 266 -25.27 15.17 3.26
C THR A 266 -24.17 16.21 3.07
N VAL A 267 -23.83 16.53 1.82
CA VAL A 267 -23.00 17.70 1.50
C VAL A 267 -23.88 18.95 1.59
N PRO A 268 -23.64 19.89 2.52
CA PRO A 268 -24.47 21.08 2.63
C PRO A 268 -24.49 21.90 1.35
N ALA A 269 -25.61 22.54 1.03
CA ALA A 269 -25.77 23.35 -0.18
C ALA A 269 -24.73 24.48 -0.29
N GLY A 270 -24.23 24.98 0.83
CA GLY A 270 -23.17 26.00 0.89
C GLY A 270 -21.76 25.45 1.08
N SER A 271 -21.50 24.18 0.78
CA SER A 271 -20.16 23.59 0.91
C SER A 271 -19.16 24.29 0.00
N PRO A 272 -17.96 24.59 0.50
CA PRO A 272 -16.87 25.13 -0.32
C PRO A 272 -16.29 24.07 -1.28
N ALA A 273 -16.50 22.79 -0.99
CA ALA A 273 -16.08 21.71 -1.88
C ALA A 273 -17.04 21.59 -3.07
N ALA A 274 -16.51 21.64 -4.27
CA ALA A 274 -17.29 21.45 -5.49
C ALA A 274 -17.92 20.04 -5.59
N TRP A 275 -17.31 19.08 -4.94
CA TRP A 275 -17.74 17.69 -4.81
C TRP A 275 -17.14 17.05 -3.56
N THR A 276 -17.79 16.00 -3.09
CA THR A 276 -17.30 15.10 -2.04
C THR A 276 -17.52 13.67 -2.53
N VAL A 277 -16.51 12.84 -2.50
CA VAL A 277 -16.64 11.41 -2.74
C VAL A 277 -16.77 10.71 -1.39
N ILE A 278 -17.75 9.84 -1.25
CA ILE A 278 -17.87 8.93 -0.13
C ILE A 278 -17.62 7.52 -0.67
N ASP A 279 -16.64 6.86 -0.08
CA ASP A 279 -16.23 5.50 -0.39
C ASP A 279 -17.01 4.51 0.46
N LEU A 280 -16.78 4.56 1.76
CA LEU A 280 -17.43 3.65 2.70
C LEU A 280 -17.75 4.32 4.05
N LEU A 281 -18.56 3.64 4.84
CA LEU A 281 -18.87 3.97 6.22
C LEU A 281 -18.65 2.76 7.11
N ASP A 282 -17.75 2.89 8.09
CA ASP A 282 -17.66 1.97 9.20
C ASP A 282 -18.57 2.40 10.33
N SER A 283 -19.35 1.50 10.87
CA SER A 283 -20.21 1.75 12.02
C SER A 283 -19.88 0.80 13.17
N GLN A 284 -19.69 1.33 14.38
CA GLN A 284 -19.33 0.50 15.52
C GLN A 284 -19.97 0.96 16.83
N ARG A 285 -19.93 0.05 17.81
CA ARG A 285 -20.28 0.35 19.18
C ARG A 285 -19.03 0.47 20.04
N VAL A 286 -18.70 1.70 20.45
CA VAL A 286 -17.48 2.00 21.20
C VAL A 286 -17.64 1.76 22.71
N GLY A 287 -18.85 1.94 23.24
CA GLY A 287 -19.12 1.80 24.68
C GLY A 287 -18.67 3.00 25.50
N ALA A 288 -18.49 2.81 26.79
CA ALA A 288 -18.06 3.85 27.72
C ALA A 288 -16.53 3.96 27.78
N PRO A 289 -15.99 5.16 28.08
CA PRO A 289 -14.55 5.31 28.27
C PRO A 289 -14.01 4.38 29.36
N HIS A 290 -12.87 3.76 29.09
CA HIS A 290 -12.11 2.99 30.11
C HIS A 290 -11.60 3.94 31.20
N VAL A 291 -11.62 3.46 32.45
CA VAL A 291 -11.06 4.17 33.59
C VAL A 291 -10.03 3.30 34.30
N GLU A 292 -8.83 3.82 34.44
CA GLU A 292 -7.74 3.16 35.17
C GLU A 292 -7.58 3.81 36.56
N ALA A 293 -8.15 3.18 37.57
CA ALA A 293 -8.25 3.80 38.91
C ALA A 293 -6.90 3.84 39.66
N ALA A 294 -6.05 2.82 39.46
CA ALA A 294 -4.76 2.71 40.14
C ALA A 294 -3.62 3.08 39.20
N ALA A 295 -3.55 4.36 38.79
CA ALA A 295 -2.59 4.83 37.79
C ALA A 295 -2.00 6.20 38.13
N ALA A 296 -0.86 6.50 37.52
CA ALA A 296 -0.34 7.85 37.40
C ALA A 296 -1.17 8.62 36.37
N ASN A 297 -2.24 9.27 36.82
CA ASN A 297 -3.12 10.05 35.94
C ASN A 297 -2.39 11.29 35.43
N ALA A 298 -2.21 11.41 34.13
CA ALA A 298 -1.43 12.47 33.49
C ALA A 298 -1.93 13.89 33.80
N LEU A 299 -3.23 14.08 34.07
CA LEU A 299 -3.80 15.37 34.46
C LEU A 299 -3.18 15.89 35.77
N LEU A 300 -2.86 14.99 36.70
CA LEU A 300 -2.23 15.35 37.97
C LEU A 300 -0.78 15.87 37.82
N PHE A 301 -0.19 15.61 36.67
CA PHE A 301 1.14 16.09 36.29
C PHE A 301 1.10 17.29 35.35
N GLY A 302 -0.10 17.81 35.07
CA GLY A 302 -0.30 19.04 34.29
C GLY A 302 -0.54 18.82 32.80
N ALA A 303 -0.85 17.60 32.35
CA ALA A 303 -1.30 17.36 30.97
C ALA A 303 -2.60 18.10 30.66
N ASP A 304 -2.71 18.68 29.49
CA ASP A 304 -3.86 19.46 29.05
C ASP A 304 -4.77 18.67 28.11
N PRO A 305 -5.93 18.17 28.58
CA PRO A 305 -6.83 17.35 27.77
C PRO A 305 -7.60 18.16 26.71
N THR A 306 -7.40 19.48 26.66
CA THR A 306 -8.06 20.35 25.67
C THR A 306 -7.23 20.54 24.40
N GLY A 307 -5.98 20.05 24.37
CA GLY A 307 -5.05 20.18 23.24
C GLY A 307 -4.51 21.58 23.00
N ARG A 308 -4.68 22.52 23.96
CA ARG A 308 -4.24 23.90 23.78
C ARG A 308 -2.80 24.13 24.20
N ARG A 309 -2.27 23.28 25.07
CA ARG A 309 -0.89 23.36 25.59
C ARG A 309 -0.19 22.03 25.34
N ASP A 310 1.10 22.08 25.09
CA ASP A 310 1.92 20.89 24.96
C ASP A 310 1.91 20.09 26.27
N SER A 311 1.65 18.81 26.18
CA SER A 311 1.54 17.88 27.30
C SER A 311 2.73 16.93 27.41
N ALA A 312 3.73 17.03 26.53
CA ALA A 312 4.85 16.09 26.49
C ALA A 312 5.60 16.00 27.83
N ASP A 313 5.97 17.15 28.43
CA ASP A 313 6.66 17.18 29.72
C ASP A 313 5.79 16.68 30.89
N ALA A 314 4.47 16.84 30.80
CA ALA A 314 3.56 16.34 31.80
C ALA A 314 3.46 14.80 31.72
N ILE A 315 3.43 14.24 30.52
CA ILE A 315 3.44 12.79 30.28
C ILE A 315 4.77 12.21 30.77
N ASP A 316 5.92 12.85 30.49
CA ASP A 316 7.23 12.39 30.99
C ASP A 316 7.28 12.39 32.52
N ARG A 317 6.73 13.39 33.18
CA ARG A 317 6.62 13.41 34.67
C ARG A 317 5.73 12.28 35.19
N ALA A 318 4.62 12.00 34.52
CA ALA A 318 3.75 10.87 34.84
C ALA A 318 4.49 9.54 34.67
N ILE A 319 5.23 9.36 33.57
CA ILE A 319 6.08 8.17 33.32
C ILE A 319 7.11 8.01 34.43
N ALA A 320 7.84 9.06 34.78
CA ALA A 320 8.85 9.02 35.83
C ALA A 320 8.27 8.67 37.22
N PHE A 321 7.07 9.14 37.53
CA PHE A 321 6.33 8.76 38.73
C PHE A 321 5.87 7.31 38.66
N ALA A 322 5.24 6.91 37.57
CA ALA A 322 4.73 5.57 37.34
C ALA A 322 5.82 4.49 37.50
N LYS A 323 6.99 4.70 36.92
CA LYS A 323 8.14 3.78 37.05
C LYS A 323 8.58 3.62 38.50
N ARG A 324 8.65 4.71 39.28
CA ARG A 324 9.05 4.64 40.71
C ARG A 324 8.04 3.90 41.58
N HIS A 325 6.76 4.01 41.26
CA HIS A 325 5.67 3.44 42.05
C HIS A 325 5.10 2.15 41.46
N ARG A 326 5.62 1.67 40.33
CA ARG A 326 5.15 0.47 39.59
C ARG A 326 3.67 0.57 39.23
N LEU A 327 3.25 1.72 38.77
CA LEU A 327 1.89 2.01 38.32
C LEU A 327 1.87 2.17 36.80
N PRO A 328 0.74 1.92 36.12
CA PRO A 328 0.57 2.40 34.75
C PRO A 328 0.42 3.93 34.72
N VAL A 329 0.72 4.54 33.57
CA VAL A 329 0.30 5.91 33.24
C VAL A 329 -1.09 5.82 32.62
N TYR A 330 -1.99 6.66 33.07
CA TYR A 330 -3.32 6.79 32.50
C TYR A 330 -3.52 8.14 31.83
N LEU A 331 -3.97 8.11 30.58
CA LEU A 331 -4.37 9.27 29.79
C LEU A 331 -5.91 9.33 29.74
N PRO A 332 -6.57 10.13 30.59
CA PRO A 332 -8.02 10.28 30.58
C PRO A 332 -8.58 10.76 29.23
N PRO A 333 -9.93 10.75 29.04
CA PRO A 333 -10.55 11.32 27.85
C PRO A 333 -10.08 12.75 27.60
N GLY A 334 -9.66 13.02 26.36
CA GLY A 334 -9.18 14.34 25.95
C GLY A 334 -8.27 14.27 24.74
N THR A 335 -7.90 15.43 24.22
CA THR A 335 -6.90 15.60 23.18
C THR A 335 -5.67 16.23 23.79
N TYR A 336 -4.53 15.56 23.68
CA TYR A 336 -3.26 15.99 24.26
C TYR A 336 -2.31 16.41 23.15
N GLN A 337 -1.96 17.69 23.10
CA GLN A 337 -0.94 18.17 22.16
C GLN A 337 0.43 17.67 22.59
N VAL A 338 1.18 17.04 21.68
CA VAL A 338 2.54 16.53 21.89
C VAL A 338 3.32 16.76 20.60
N ASN A 339 4.41 17.54 20.68
CA ASN A 339 5.17 17.97 19.50
C ASN A 339 6.59 17.38 19.44
N ARG A 340 6.82 16.27 20.11
CA ARG A 340 8.08 15.52 20.11
C ARG A 340 7.83 14.07 20.49
N HIS A 341 8.82 13.23 20.32
CA HIS A 341 8.73 11.85 20.80
C HIS A 341 8.64 11.78 22.33
N ILE A 342 7.82 10.88 22.80
CA ILE A 342 7.79 10.40 24.18
C ILE A 342 8.64 9.14 24.25
N ILE A 343 9.75 9.18 24.97
CA ILE A 343 10.62 8.02 25.13
C ILE A 343 10.04 7.08 26.19
N VAL A 344 9.79 5.85 25.80
CA VAL A 344 9.16 4.82 26.65
C VAL A 344 10.12 3.68 26.91
N ASP A 345 10.22 3.25 28.17
CA ASP A 345 11.07 2.15 28.63
C ASP A 345 10.56 1.63 29.97
N GLY A 346 10.21 0.34 30.06
CA GLY A 346 9.69 -0.29 31.27
C GLY A 346 8.45 0.42 31.84
N VAL A 347 7.49 0.72 31.01
CA VAL A 347 6.29 1.48 31.39
C VAL A 347 5.06 0.98 30.65
N THR A 348 3.94 0.98 31.34
CA THR A 348 2.60 0.79 30.75
C THR A 348 1.93 2.16 30.62
N ILE A 349 1.43 2.47 29.43
CA ILE A 349 0.61 3.66 29.16
C ILE A 349 -0.72 3.22 28.58
N THR A 350 -1.81 3.61 29.21
CA THR A 350 -3.16 3.27 28.73
C THR A 350 -4.03 4.52 28.63
N GLY A 351 -4.83 4.60 27.58
CA GLY A 351 -5.84 5.65 27.42
C GLY A 351 -7.24 5.19 27.82
N ALA A 352 -8.19 6.09 27.65
CA ALA A 352 -9.61 5.81 27.90
C ALA A 352 -10.31 5.07 26.75
N GLY A 353 -9.58 4.74 25.69
CA GLY A 353 -10.05 4.19 24.43
C GLY A 353 -9.61 5.09 23.28
N SER A 354 -9.33 4.51 22.11
CA SER A 354 -8.86 5.26 20.93
C SER A 354 -9.90 6.28 20.39
N TRP A 355 -11.15 6.17 20.80
CA TRP A 355 -12.21 7.12 20.51
C TRP A 355 -12.31 8.29 21.51
N TYR A 356 -11.66 8.16 22.66
CA TYR A 356 -11.78 9.12 23.76
C TYR A 356 -10.49 9.83 24.09
N THR A 357 -9.35 9.17 23.92
CA THR A 357 -8.03 9.73 24.19
C THR A 357 -7.26 9.86 22.89
N THR A 358 -6.85 11.05 22.51
CA THR A 358 -6.01 11.34 21.36
C THR A 358 -4.75 12.06 21.80
N VAL A 359 -3.59 11.56 21.41
CA VAL A 359 -2.29 12.25 21.53
C VAL A 359 -1.90 12.70 20.13
N LYS A 360 -1.74 14.01 19.92
CA LYS A 360 -1.56 14.54 18.58
C LYS A 360 -0.50 15.63 18.46
N GLY A 361 0.02 15.79 17.28
CA GLY A 361 0.89 16.93 16.95
C GLY A 361 1.98 16.58 15.94
N LYS A 362 2.68 17.61 15.50
CA LYS A 362 3.83 17.44 14.61
C LYS A 362 4.98 16.79 15.38
N GLY A 363 5.44 15.64 14.88
CA GLY A 363 6.48 14.86 15.54
C GLY A 363 6.01 14.08 16.77
N VAL A 364 4.69 13.90 16.96
CA VAL A 364 4.15 12.98 17.97
C VAL A 364 4.60 11.55 17.69
N GLY A 365 4.89 10.80 18.75
CA GLY A 365 5.22 9.37 18.67
C GLY A 365 5.71 8.83 20.00
N PHE A 366 5.55 7.52 20.19
CA PHE A 366 6.05 6.80 21.37
C PHE A 366 7.21 5.92 20.94
N TYR A 367 8.42 6.27 21.40
CA TYR A 367 9.64 5.65 20.91
C TYR A 367 10.40 4.92 22.02
N GLY A 368 10.82 3.70 21.72
CA GLY A 368 11.90 3.04 22.45
C GLY A 368 13.22 3.81 22.26
N LYS A 369 14.19 3.51 23.10
CA LYS A 369 15.57 3.91 22.88
C LYS A 369 16.07 3.25 21.59
N GLU A 370 17.07 3.85 20.99
CA GLU A 370 17.76 3.20 19.87
C GLU A 370 18.40 1.87 20.32
N ALA A 371 18.48 0.91 19.42
CA ALA A 371 19.08 -0.38 19.71
C ALA A 371 20.56 -0.24 20.12
N ALA A 372 21.27 0.72 19.52
CA ALA A 372 22.65 1.07 19.88
C ALA A 372 22.80 1.55 21.34
N ASP A 373 21.74 2.15 21.90
CA ASP A 373 21.66 2.58 23.29
C ASP A 373 21.06 1.50 24.21
N GLY A 374 21.00 0.27 23.76
CA GLY A 374 20.48 -0.89 24.47
C GLY A 374 18.99 -1.15 24.33
N GLY A 375 18.28 -0.33 23.57
CA GLY A 375 16.85 -0.45 23.35
C GLY A 375 16.00 -0.25 24.64
N SER A 376 14.71 -0.33 24.50
CA SER A 376 13.75 -0.36 25.60
C SER A 376 13.22 -1.77 25.81
N ARG A 377 12.65 -2.03 27.01
CA ARG A 377 12.02 -3.30 27.34
C ARG A 377 10.75 -3.11 28.16
N GLY A 378 9.82 -4.04 28.04
CA GLY A 378 8.61 -4.07 28.88
C GLY A 378 7.75 -2.81 28.71
N VAL A 379 7.59 -2.38 27.47
CA VAL A 379 6.72 -1.24 27.10
C VAL A 379 5.34 -1.79 26.75
N HIS A 380 4.29 -1.23 27.36
CA HIS A 380 2.91 -1.58 27.02
C HIS A 380 2.12 -0.32 26.70
N LEU A 381 1.71 -0.15 25.43
CA LEU A 381 0.90 0.98 24.96
C LEU A 381 -0.48 0.47 24.57
N SER A 382 -1.55 1.12 25.08
CA SER A 382 -2.90 0.66 24.74
C SER A 382 -3.97 1.74 24.86
N ARG A 383 -5.06 1.57 24.06
CA ARG A 383 -6.34 2.26 24.20
C ARG A 383 -6.28 3.78 24.05
N PHE A 384 -5.49 4.29 23.12
CA PHE A 384 -5.53 5.69 22.71
C PHE A 384 -5.26 5.85 21.22
N ALA A 385 -5.54 7.02 20.69
CA ALA A 385 -5.20 7.38 19.34
C ALA A 385 -3.91 8.20 19.30
N ILE A 386 -3.11 7.98 18.26
CA ILE A 386 -1.98 8.82 17.87
C ILE A 386 -2.35 9.48 16.55
N GLU A 387 -2.43 10.80 16.53
CA GLU A 387 -2.76 11.61 15.37
C GLU A 387 -1.56 12.47 14.98
N GLY A 388 -0.90 12.12 13.91
CA GLY A 388 0.22 12.88 13.34
C GLY A 388 -0.25 14.14 12.61
N ASP A 389 0.70 14.87 12.05
CA ASP A 389 0.47 15.99 11.14
C ASP A 389 1.54 15.93 10.03
N VAL A 390 1.68 14.74 9.45
CA VAL A 390 2.65 14.46 8.37
C VAL A 390 1.94 14.59 7.03
N ARG A 391 2.42 15.46 6.17
CA ARG A 391 1.83 15.79 4.87
C ARG A 391 2.78 15.59 3.71
N GLU A 392 3.99 15.15 4.01
CA GLU A 392 5.07 14.95 3.07
C GLU A 392 5.89 13.73 3.48
N ARG A 393 6.24 12.89 2.54
CA ARG A 393 7.11 11.74 2.78
C ARG A 393 8.57 12.16 2.66
N VAL A 394 9.23 12.27 3.79
CA VAL A 394 10.68 12.40 3.88
C VAL A 394 11.20 11.17 4.61
N ASP A 395 11.89 10.28 3.90
CA ASP A 395 12.24 8.95 4.44
C ASP A 395 13.18 9.05 5.64
N THR A 396 14.05 10.06 5.68
CA THR A 396 14.94 10.30 6.81
C THR A 396 14.25 10.84 8.07
N ASP A 397 13.03 11.36 7.96
CA ASP A 397 12.32 11.94 9.09
C ASP A 397 11.76 10.85 10.01
N GLN A 398 12.05 10.96 11.31
CA GLN A 398 11.53 10.06 12.32
C GLN A 398 10.21 10.61 12.89
N VAL A 399 9.14 10.51 12.13
CA VAL A 399 7.79 11.02 12.50
C VAL A 399 6.75 9.89 12.46
N ASN A 400 7.09 8.77 13.09
CA ASN A 400 6.27 7.56 13.15
C ASN A 400 5.41 7.56 14.44
N GLY A 401 4.28 6.85 14.40
CA GLY A 401 3.41 6.75 15.59
C GLY A 401 4.07 6.01 16.74
N VAL A 402 4.72 4.88 16.45
CA VAL A 402 5.55 4.12 17.38
C VAL A 402 6.88 3.81 16.69
N GLY A 403 8.00 3.92 17.39
CA GLY A 403 9.30 3.68 16.77
C GLY A 403 10.39 3.23 17.75
N GLY A 404 11.62 2.99 17.21
CA GLY A 404 12.78 2.57 17.97
C GLY A 404 12.77 1.10 18.37
N ALA A 405 13.67 0.67 19.25
CA ALA A 405 13.80 -0.71 19.70
C ALA A 405 13.04 -0.97 21.02
N MET A 406 12.15 -1.97 21.01
CA MET A 406 11.32 -2.31 22.19
C MET A 406 11.18 -3.84 22.36
N SER A 407 12.08 -4.46 23.09
CA SER A 407 11.93 -5.89 23.41
C SER A 407 10.89 -6.15 24.48
N ASP A 408 10.31 -7.37 24.51
CA ASP A 408 9.35 -7.82 25.53
C ASP A 408 8.17 -6.85 25.71
N SER A 409 7.63 -6.33 24.60
CA SER A 409 6.69 -5.20 24.60
C SER A 409 5.38 -5.55 23.90
N THR A 410 4.34 -4.78 24.20
CA THR A 410 3.00 -4.95 23.61
C THR A 410 2.43 -3.60 23.18
N ILE A 411 1.98 -3.51 21.93
CA ILE A 411 1.28 -2.37 21.35
C ILE A 411 -0.11 -2.86 20.98
N ASP A 412 -1.14 -2.39 21.67
CA ASP A 412 -2.46 -3.00 21.59
C ASP A 412 -3.60 -1.99 21.53
N SER A 413 -4.57 -2.20 20.67
CA SER A 413 -5.80 -1.40 20.61
C SER A 413 -5.54 0.11 20.47
N LEU A 414 -4.51 0.50 19.72
CA LEU A 414 -4.27 1.87 19.31
C LEU A 414 -5.04 2.19 18.02
N HIS A 415 -5.29 3.46 17.77
CA HIS A 415 -5.60 3.99 16.45
C HIS A 415 -4.50 4.98 16.05
N ILE A 416 -3.79 4.69 14.97
CA ILE A 416 -2.65 5.50 14.52
C ILE A 416 -2.96 6.02 13.12
N HIS A 417 -2.92 7.33 12.93
CA HIS A 417 -3.18 7.93 11.62
C HIS A 417 -2.39 9.23 11.41
N HIS A 418 -2.21 9.61 10.14
CA HIS A 418 -1.49 10.80 9.69
C HIS A 418 -0.05 10.91 10.21
N THR A 419 0.60 9.78 10.50
CA THR A 419 2.04 9.71 10.71
C THR A 419 2.76 9.26 9.43
N LYS A 420 4.10 9.31 9.38
CA LYS A 420 4.82 8.79 8.21
C LYS A 420 4.65 7.28 8.14
N VAL A 421 5.04 6.57 9.19
CA VAL A 421 4.79 5.14 9.37
C VAL A 421 3.99 4.95 10.65
N GLY A 422 3.04 4.02 10.64
CA GLY A 422 2.29 3.70 11.84
C GLY A 422 3.22 3.19 12.94
N LEU A 423 3.96 2.12 12.67
CA LEU A 423 4.94 1.53 13.59
C LEU A 423 6.23 1.18 12.83
N TRP A 424 7.33 1.80 13.21
CA TRP A 424 8.66 1.51 12.66
C TRP A 424 9.59 1.01 13.75
N PHE A 425 9.86 -0.29 13.78
CA PHE A 425 10.70 -0.91 14.79
C PHE A 425 12.11 -1.11 14.24
N ASP A 426 13.08 -0.45 14.86
CA ASP A 426 14.50 -0.53 14.53
C ASP A 426 15.21 -1.48 15.49
N GLY A 427 15.46 -2.71 15.04
CA GLY A 427 16.19 -3.70 15.83
C GLY A 427 17.71 -3.45 15.91
N PRO A 428 18.45 -4.36 16.57
CA PRO A 428 18.01 -5.65 17.10
C PRO A 428 17.06 -5.57 18.30
N MET A 429 15.97 -6.33 18.22
CA MET A 429 14.99 -6.44 19.31
C MET A 429 14.20 -7.75 19.20
N SER A 430 13.47 -8.12 20.26
CA SER A 430 12.73 -9.39 20.28
C SER A 430 11.46 -9.35 21.10
N ASN A 431 10.54 -10.28 20.79
CA ASN A 431 9.32 -10.53 21.56
C ASN A 431 8.42 -9.28 21.67
N VAL A 432 8.08 -8.70 20.51
CA VAL A 432 7.09 -7.62 20.42
C VAL A 432 5.77 -8.19 19.94
N LYS A 433 4.68 -7.76 20.56
CA LYS A 433 3.33 -8.09 20.15
C LYS A 433 2.60 -6.82 19.72
N VAL A 434 2.20 -6.76 18.47
CA VAL A 434 1.39 -5.68 17.90
C VAL A 434 0.03 -6.24 17.57
N THR A 435 -0.99 -5.88 18.36
CA THR A 435 -2.29 -6.55 18.29
C THR A 435 -3.46 -5.58 18.31
N ARG A 436 -4.50 -5.87 17.50
CA ARG A 436 -5.79 -5.15 17.49
C ARG A 436 -5.67 -3.64 17.30
N ASN A 437 -4.64 -3.18 16.61
CA ASN A 437 -4.51 -1.78 16.26
C ASN A 437 -5.28 -1.48 14.97
N VAL A 438 -5.74 -0.24 14.86
CA VAL A 438 -6.26 0.36 13.63
C VAL A 438 -5.21 1.36 13.13
N ILE A 439 -4.67 1.15 11.95
CA ILE A 439 -3.59 1.95 11.36
C ILE A 439 -4.10 2.46 10.02
N THR A 440 -4.34 3.76 9.91
CA THR A 440 -4.93 4.34 8.70
C THR A 440 -4.20 5.60 8.25
N ASP A 441 -4.30 5.90 6.97
CA ASP A 441 -3.84 7.17 6.39
C ASP A 441 -2.38 7.49 6.71
N GLN A 442 -1.49 6.49 6.53
CA GLN A 442 -0.05 6.68 6.66
C GLN A 442 0.54 7.19 5.35
N ILE A 443 1.57 8.01 5.42
CA ILE A 443 2.27 8.51 4.22
C ILE A 443 3.26 7.47 3.64
N ALA A 444 3.70 6.52 4.48
CA ALA A 444 4.49 5.35 4.10
C ALA A 444 3.87 4.08 4.70
N ASP A 445 4.67 3.18 5.25
CA ASP A 445 4.20 1.88 5.74
C ASP A 445 3.17 1.97 6.87
N GLY A 446 2.30 0.98 6.94
CA GLY A 446 1.49 0.76 8.14
C GLY A 446 2.35 0.26 9.31
N LEU A 447 3.14 -0.79 9.08
CA LEU A 447 4.12 -1.31 10.04
C LEU A 447 5.35 -1.85 9.31
N ASN A 448 6.54 -1.60 9.88
CA ASN A 448 7.77 -2.22 9.40
C ASN A 448 8.60 -2.80 10.57
N PHE A 449 8.97 -4.08 10.46
CA PHE A 449 10.00 -4.71 11.27
C PHE A 449 11.34 -4.55 10.55
N HIS A 450 12.08 -3.51 10.90
CA HIS A 450 13.34 -3.16 10.27
C HIS A 450 14.52 -3.68 11.08
N THR A 451 15.38 -4.43 10.41
CA THR A 451 16.69 -4.94 10.87
C THR A 451 16.73 -5.64 12.23
N GLY A 452 16.85 -6.96 12.23
CA GLY A 452 17.11 -7.76 13.44
C GLY A 452 15.95 -7.86 14.44
N VAL A 453 14.72 -7.74 13.98
CA VAL A 453 13.53 -8.02 14.80
C VAL A 453 13.26 -9.52 14.83
N THR A 454 13.12 -10.10 16.02
CA THR A 454 12.93 -11.55 16.18
C THR A 454 11.78 -11.91 17.12
N ASP A 455 11.26 -13.13 16.98
CA ASP A 455 10.31 -13.75 17.91
C ASP A 455 9.06 -12.90 18.17
N SER A 456 8.61 -12.17 17.14
CA SER A 456 7.59 -11.13 17.28
C SER A 456 6.31 -11.45 16.50
N LEU A 457 5.18 -10.92 16.99
CA LEU A 457 3.84 -11.20 16.48
C LEU A 457 3.08 -9.92 16.13
N VAL A 458 2.57 -9.87 14.91
CA VAL A 458 1.62 -8.84 14.44
C VAL A 458 0.30 -9.53 14.11
N GLN A 459 -0.73 -9.30 14.92
CA GLN A 459 -1.97 -10.08 14.85
C GLN A 459 -3.22 -9.23 15.06
N ASP A 460 -4.29 -9.56 14.33
CA ASP A 460 -5.60 -8.90 14.45
C ASP A 460 -5.52 -7.36 14.22
N ASN A 461 -4.56 -6.85 13.42
CA ASN A 461 -4.52 -5.43 13.11
C ASN A 461 -5.29 -5.13 11.82
N PHE A 462 -5.96 -4.00 11.82
CA PHE A 462 -6.60 -3.44 10.64
C PHE A 462 -5.77 -2.29 10.11
N VAL A 463 -5.35 -2.40 8.86
CA VAL A 463 -4.50 -1.43 8.17
C VAL A 463 -5.21 -0.98 6.90
N ARG A 464 -5.36 0.34 6.69
CA ARG A 464 -5.98 0.86 5.48
C ARG A 464 -5.32 2.16 5.03
N ASN A 465 -5.19 2.32 3.70
CA ASN A 465 -4.79 3.60 3.11
C ASN A 465 -3.34 4.00 3.46
N THR A 466 -2.40 3.07 3.32
CA THR A 466 -0.97 3.33 3.51
C THR A 466 -0.33 3.85 2.22
N GLY A 467 0.67 4.71 2.34
CA GLY A 467 1.41 5.27 1.21
C GLY A 467 2.62 4.42 0.79
N ASP A 468 2.80 3.26 1.40
CA ASP A 468 3.76 2.22 1.06
C ASP A 468 3.22 0.87 1.56
N ASP A 469 4.06 -0.13 1.86
CA ASP A 469 3.63 -1.45 2.30
C ASP A 469 2.68 -1.36 3.52
N GLY A 470 1.58 -2.12 3.48
CA GLY A 470 0.70 -2.18 4.64
C GLY A 470 1.40 -2.75 5.87
N LEU A 471 2.02 -3.91 5.72
CA LEU A 471 2.85 -4.57 6.74
C LEU A 471 4.14 -5.05 6.09
N ALA A 472 5.30 -4.70 6.63
CA ALA A 472 6.59 -5.09 6.10
C ALA A 472 7.50 -5.75 7.14
N MET A 473 8.36 -6.65 6.69
CA MET A 473 9.55 -7.12 7.39
C MET A 473 10.75 -6.89 6.46
N TRP A 474 11.64 -6.00 6.85
CA TRP A 474 12.83 -5.70 6.09
C TRP A 474 14.09 -6.07 6.89
N ALA A 475 14.72 -7.15 6.49
CA ALA A 475 15.94 -7.67 7.11
C ALA A 475 17.21 -6.93 6.61
N GLU A 476 17.21 -5.59 6.65
CA GLU A 476 18.38 -4.80 6.26
C GLU A 476 19.54 -5.05 7.23
N LYS A 477 20.71 -5.46 6.71
CA LYS A 477 21.96 -5.65 7.48
C LYS A 477 21.90 -6.70 8.61
N THR A 478 20.74 -7.02 9.15
CA THR A 478 20.58 -8.01 10.23
C THR A 478 19.29 -8.79 10.01
N THR A 479 19.41 -10.11 10.03
CA THR A 479 18.29 -11.01 9.76
C THR A 479 17.13 -10.84 10.73
N ASN A 480 15.95 -10.56 10.22
CA ASN A 480 14.69 -10.74 10.95
C ASN A 480 14.38 -12.23 11.04
N ALA A 481 13.94 -12.73 12.20
CA ALA A 481 13.72 -14.16 12.33
C ALA A 481 12.55 -14.54 13.28
N ARG A 482 11.83 -15.61 12.94
CA ARG A 482 10.76 -16.19 13.76
C ARG A 482 9.65 -15.19 14.06
N ASN A 483 9.35 -14.34 13.09
CA ASN A 483 8.26 -13.38 13.17
C ASN A 483 7.01 -13.92 12.49
N THR A 484 5.86 -13.49 12.97
CA THR A 484 4.56 -13.91 12.45
C THR A 484 3.66 -12.70 12.19
N PHE A 485 3.11 -12.64 10.96
CA PHE A 485 1.98 -11.77 10.61
C PHE A 485 0.73 -12.63 10.42
N ASP A 486 -0.21 -12.54 11.35
CA ASP A 486 -1.34 -13.45 11.44
C ASP A 486 -2.67 -12.73 11.61
N HIS A 487 -3.69 -13.13 10.87
CA HIS A 487 -5.04 -12.55 10.95
C HIS A 487 -5.07 -11.01 10.86
N ASN A 488 -4.24 -10.37 10.02
CA ASN A 488 -4.33 -8.94 9.77
C ASN A 488 -5.18 -8.66 8.53
N THR A 489 -5.89 -7.55 8.53
CA THR A 489 -6.55 -7.01 7.34
C THR A 489 -5.73 -5.83 6.81
N VAL A 490 -5.43 -5.83 5.51
CA VAL A 490 -4.82 -4.70 4.82
C VAL A 490 -5.70 -4.32 3.64
N GLN A 491 -6.16 -3.07 3.62
CA GLN A 491 -7.01 -2.53 2.55
C GLN A 491 -6.37 -1.31 1.90
N SER A 492 -6.44 -1.27 0.57
CA SER A 492 -6.10 -0.10 -0.24
C SER A 492 -4.74 0.54 0.10
N PRO A 493 -3.62 -0.22 0.20
CA PRO A 493 -2.32 0.43 0.18
C PRO A 493 -2.20 1.17 -1.16
N THR A 494 -1.90 2.47 -1.11
CA THR A 494 -1.93 3.33 -2.30
C THR A 494 -0.69 3.17 -3.15
N LEU A 495 0.40 2.74 -2.55
CA LEU A 495 1.66 2.38 -3.20
C LEU A 495 2.17 1.07 -2.57
N ALA A 496 2.91 0.28 -3.36
CA ALA A 496 3.56 -0.96 -2.96
C ALA A 496 2.59 -2.06 -2.46
N ASN A 497 2.94 -2.83 -1.45
CA ASN A 497 2.29 -4.11 -1.20
C ASN A 497 1.38 -4.08 0.03
N GLY A 498 0.47 -5.04 0.08
CA GLY A 498 -0.28 -5.27 1.32
C GLY A 498 0.61 -5.82 2.43
N ILE A 499 1.29 -6.93 2.16
CA ILE A 499 2.25 -7.54 3.08
C ILE A 499 3.53 -7.85 2.31
N ALA A 500 4.67 -7.34 2.78
CA ALA A 500 5.97 -7.51 2.14
C ALA A 500 7.00 -8.13 3.09
N ILE A 501 7.75 -9.10 2.58
CA ILE A 501 8.84 -9.76 3.29
C ILE A 501 10.11 -9.60 2.46
N TYR A 502 11.05 -8.83 2.98
CA TYR A 502 12.35 -8.59 2.38
C TYR A 502 13.43 -9.33 3.18
N GLY A 503 13.78 -10.55 2.73
CA GLY A 503 14.73 -11.42 3.40
C GLY A 503 14.26 -11.95 4.77
N GLY A 504 15.14 -12.63 5.48
CA GLY A 504 14.86 -13.11 6.83
C GLY A 504 14.82 -14.63 6.97
N ALA A 505 14.48 -15.11 8.16
CA ALA A 505 14.49 -16.53 8.51
C ALA A 505 13.26 -16.94 9.32
N ASP A 506 12.76 -18.14 9.06
CA ASP A 506 11.69 -18.79 9.87
C ASP A 506 10.46 -17.88 10.06
N THR A 507 9.98 -17.27 8.97
CA THR A 507 8.89 -16.30 8.99
C THR A 507 7.57 -16.95 8.61
N THR A 508 6.47 -16.48 9.25
CA THR A 508 5.11 -16.94 8.94
C THR A 508 4.19 -15.74 8.59
N VAL A 509 3.45 -15.88 7.49
CA VAL A 509 2.40 -14.96 7.06
C VAL A 509 1.13 -15.77 6.89
N SER A 510 0.21 -15.69 7.86
CA SER A 510 -0.93 -16.60 7.92
C SER A 510 -2.28 -15.92 8.11
N ALA A 511 -3.30 -16.49 7.49
CA ALA A 511 -4.71 -16.12 7.68
C ALA A 511 -5.00 -14.61 7.53
N ASN A 512 -4.18 -13.86 6.78
CA ASN A 512 -4.43 -12.44 6.53
C ASN A 512 -5.43 -12.25 5.40
N LEU A 513 -6.12 -11.11 5.41
CA LEU A 513 -6.98 -10.62 4.34
C LEU A 513 -6.36 -9.37 3.74
N VAL A 514 -6.07 -9.38 2.44
CA VAL A 514 -5.52 -8.22 1.74
C VAL A 514 -6.41 -7.86 0.56
N ALA A 515 -6.87 -6.62 0.48
CA ALA A 515 -7.75 -6.16 -0.58
C ALA A 515 -7.30 -4.83 -1.19
N ASP A 516 -7.54 -4.69 -2.47
CA ASP A 516 -7.47 -3.43 -3.20
C ASP A 516 -6.12 -2.69 -3.16
N PRO A 517 -4.95 -3.35 -3.27
CA PRO A 517 -3.72 -2.59 -3.49
C PRO A 517 -3.87 -1.75 -4.76
N VAL A 518 -3.39 -0.50 -4.72
CA VAL A 518 -3.75 0.49 -5.74
C VAL A 518 -2.73 0.53 -6.86
N ARG A 519 -1.42 0.56 -6.55
CA ARG A 519 -0.38 0.82 -7.53
C ARG A 519 0.97 0.22 -7.14
N GLU A 520 1.71 -0.28 -8.14
CA GLU A 520 3.13 -0.70 -8.04
C GLU A 520 3.38 -1.76 -6.95
N GLY A 521 2.41 -2.60 -6.68
CA GLY A 521 2.51 -3.63 -5.65
C GLY A 521 1.46 -4.71 -5.77
N SER A 522 1.44 -5.57 -4.80
CA SER A 522 0.59 -6.75 -4.72
C SER A 522 -0.01 -6.91 -3.34
N ALA A 523 -0.86 -7.91 -3.18
CA ALA A 523 -1.28 -8.27 -1.83
C ALA A 523 -0.12 -8.82 -1.01
N LEU A 524 0.66 -9.74 -1.60
CA LEU A 524 1.77 -10.42 -0.93
C LEU A 524 3.05 -10.29 -1.74
N HIS A 525 4.14 -9.91 -1.09
CA HIS A 525 5.45 -9.78 -1.71
C HIS A 525 6.54 -10.53 -0.95
N VAL A 526 7.41 -11.23 -1.69
CA VAL A 526 8.61 -11.90 -1.19
C VAL A 526 9.78 -11.43 -2.02
N GLY A 527 10.61 -10.57 -1.46
CA GLY A 527 11.65 -9.88 -2.21
C GLY A 527 13.06 -10.04 -1.64
N SER A 528 14.01 -10.32 -2.52
CA SER A 528 15.43 -10.19 -2.26
C SER A 528 15.92 -8.89 -2.90
N ARG A 529 15.60 -7.77 -2.26
CA ARG A 529 15.92 -6.40 -2.72
C ARG A 529 16.18 -5.48 -1.54
N PHE A 530 16.62 -4.25 -1.81
CA PHE A 530 16.92 -3.24 -0.80
C PHE A 530 18.00 -3.68 0.21
N GLY A 531 19.02 -4.38 -0.25
CA GLY A 531 20.11 -4.84 0.62
C GLY A 531 19.68 -5.87 1.68
N ALA A 532 18.52 -6.47 1.56
CA ALA A 532 18.00 -7.42 2.54
C ALA A 532 18.88 -8.66 2.67
N GLU A 533 19.04 -9.17 3.90
CA GLU A 533 19.69 -10.43 4.18
C GLU A 533 18.98 -11.60 3.47
N PRO A 534 19.68 -12.71 3.16
CA PRO A 534 19.05 -13.85 2.47
C PRO A 534 17.84 -14.41 3.20
N PHE A 535 16.92 -14.98 2.41
CA PHE A 535 15.94 -15.91 2.99
C PHE A 535 16.63 -17.20 3.40
N THR A 536 16.46 -17.61 4.66
CA THR A 536 17.01 -18.89 5.19
C THR A 536 15.98 -19.58 6.06
N GLY A 537 16.24 -20.86 6.42
CA GLY A 537 15.27 -21.62 7.19
C GLY A 537 13.97 -21.85 6.45
N SER A 538 12.84 -21.39 6.98
CA SER A 538 11.52 -21.55 6.36
C SER A 538 10.78 -20.21 6.20
N LEU A 539 10.04 -20.06 5.08
CA LEU A 539 9.02 -19.03 4.91
C LEU A 539 7.67 -19.71 4.67
N ARG A 540 6.70 -19.47 5.52
CA ARG A 540 5.35 -19.98 5.40
C ARG A 540 4.36 -18.87 5.06
N VAL A 541 3.68 -19.02 3.93
CA VAL A 541 2.60 -18.14 3.49
C VAL A 541 1.33 -18.99 3.42
N GLU A 542 0.54 -18.96 4.51
CA GLU A 542 -0.47 -19.99 4.73
C GLU A 542 -1.88 -19.41 4.91
N GLY A 543 -2.82 -19.90 4.13
CA GLY A 543 -4.24 -19.62 4.35
C GLY A 543 -4.62 -18.14 4.22
N ASN A 544 -3.87 -17.32 3.50
CA ASN A 544 -4.25 -15.93 3.28
C ASN A 544 -5.29 -15.83 2.17
N THR A 545 -6.13 -14.80 2.23
CA THR A 545 -7.04 -14.44 1.16
C THR A 545 -6.68 -13.06 0.62
N THR A 546 -6.58 -12.96 -0.70
CA THR A 546 -6.35 -11.69 -1.40
C THR A 546 -7.50 -11.39 -2.35
N VAL A 547 -7.89 -10.13 -2.43
CA VAL A 547 -9.03 -9.71 -3.25
C VAL A 547 -8.64 -8.49 -4.09
N ARG A 548 -8.94 -8.53 -5.40
CA ARG A 548 -8.67 -7.47 -6.37
C ARG A 548 -7.22 -7.00 -6.36
N SER A 549 -6.31 -7.97 -6.29
CA SER A 549 -4.87 -7.77 -6.12
C SER A 549 -4.10 -7.84 -7.42
N GLY A 550 -2.80 -7.52 -7.35
CA GLY A 550 -1.90 -7.47 -8.48
C GLY A 550 -2.12 -6.20 -9.30
N THR A 551 -1.31 -5.20 -9.07
CA THR A 551 -1.45 -3.89 -9.72
C THR A 551 -0.54 -3.77 -10.94
N TYR A 552 -0.61 -2.63 -11.61
CA TYR A 552 0.31 -2.32 -12.69
C TYR A 552 1.57 -1.66 -12.11
N GLU A 553 2.71 -2.21 -12.44
CA GLU A 553 4.01 -1.64 -12.14
C GLU A 553 4.39 -0.69 -13.30
N LEU A 554 4.41 0.60 -13.00
CA LEU A 554 4.48 1.67 -14.01
C LEU A 554 5.87 1.80 -14.62
N ASN A 555 6.93 1.50 -13.85
CA ASN A 555 8.30 1.60 -14.35
C ASN A 555 8.61 0.48 -15.35
N TRP A 556 8.07 -0.70 -15.10
CA TRP A 556 8.31 -1.88 -15.93
C TRP A 556 7.22 -2.12 -16.98
N ASN A 557 6.14 -1.37 -16.92
CA ASN A 557 4.97 -1.56 -17.78
C ASN A 557 4.44 -2.99 -17.75
N ILE A 558 4.30 -3.55 -16.54
CA ILE A 558 3.93 -4.94 -16.33
C ILE A 558 2.88 -5.09 -15.24
N GLY A 559 1.95 -6.05 -15.42
CA GLY A 559 1.02 -6.44 -14.36
C GLY A 559 1.67 -7.38 -13.36
N LEU A 560 1.55 -7.06 -12.07
CA LEU A 560 2.06 -7.87 -10.97
C LEU A 560 1.10 -9.02 -10.61
N GLY A 561 1.60 -10.00 -9.87
CA GLY A 561 0.78 -11.07 -9.30
C GLY A 561 0.08 -10.67 -8.01
N ALA A 562 -0.95 -11.40 -7.58
CA ALA A 562 -1.50 -11.25 -6.24
C ALA A 562 -0.46 -11.60 -5.16
N ILE A 563 0.33 -12.62 -5.42
CA ILE A 563 1.62 -12.85 -4.77
C ILE A 563 2.73 -12.72 -5.81
N TRP A 564 3.81 -12.00 -5.47
CA TRP A 564 4.96 -11.92 -6.34
C TRP A 564 6.27 -12.07 -5.60
N PHE A 565 7.17 -12.82 -6.24
CA PHE A 565 8.54 -13.08 -5.80
C PHE A 565 9.48 -12.27 -6.67
N TYR A 566 10.38 -11.52 -6.05
CA TYR A 566 11.36 -10.73 -6.78
C TYR A 566 12.77 -11.01 -6.28
N ALA A 567 13.55 -11.71 -7.10
CA ALA A 567 14.98 -11.91 -6.88
C ALA A 567 15.76 -10.83 -7.61
N LEU A 568 16.22 -9.80 -6.91
CA LEU A 568 16.98 -8.68 -7.47
C LEU A 568 18.46 -8.71 -7.01
N ASP A 569 18.69 -8.59 -5.72
CA ASP A 569 20.04 -8.46 -5.17
C ASP A 569 20.75 -9.81 -5.07
N ARG A 570 19.99 -10.85 -4.80
CA ARG A 570 20.52 -12.22 -4.62
C ARG A 570 19.45 -13.27 -4.92
N ASN A 571 19.88 -14.52 -4.97
CA ASN A 571 18.95 -15.65 -5.15
C ASN A 571 17.96 -15.75 -3.99
N ILE A 572 16.79 -16.30 -4.30
CA ILE A 572 15.83 -16.84 -3.33
C ILE A 572 15.91 -18.37 -3.47
N ASP A 573 16.87 -19.00 -2.79
CA ASP A 573 17.16 -20.45 -2.95
C ASP A 573 17.63 -21.16 -1.66
N GLN A 574 17.78 -20.43 -0.53
CA GLN A 574 18.30 -20.99 0.71
C GLN A 574 17.22 -21.29 1.77
N ALA A 575 15.99 -20.81 1.55
CA ALA A 575 14.85 -21.12 2.41
C ALA A 575 13.95 -22.18 1.77
N ASP A 576 13.26 -22.95 2.61
CA ASP A 576 12.11 -23.74 2.22
C ASP A 576 10.87 -22.85 2.26
N ILE A 577 10.32 -22.51 1.09
CA ILE A 577 9.20 -21.56 0.97
C ILE A 577 7.90 -22.33 0.64
N GLN A 578 6.99 -22.35 1.59
CA GLN A 578 5.70 -23.01 1.51
C GLN A 578 4.57 -21.98 1.35
N VAL A 579 3.90 -21.99 0.19
CA VAL A 579 2.73 -21.15 -0.10
C VAL A 579 1.51 -22.06 -0.15
N THR A 580 0.78 -22.16 0.98
CA THR A 580 -0.21 -23.23 1.15
C THR A 580 -1.59 -22.71 1.55
N GLY A 581 -2.64 -23.24 0.93
CA GLY A 581 -4.04 -22.97 1.32
C GLY A 581 -4.47 -21.51 1.10
N ASN A 582 -3.80 -20.76 0.23
CA ASN A 582 -4.15 -19.38 -0.05
C ASN A 582 -5.22 -19.26 -1.13
N SER A 583 -6.02 -18.19 -1.05
CA SER A 583 -7.05 -17.83 -2.03
C SER A 583 -6.71 -16.51 -2.70
N PHE A 584 -6.53 -16.50 -4.01
CA PHE A 584 -6.26 -15.32 -4.83
C PHE A 584 -7.48 -14.99 -5.68
N LEU A 585 -8.25 -13.96 -5.29
CA LEU A 585 -9.58 -13.69 -5.80
C LEU A 585 -9.61 -12.40 -6.63
N ASP A 586 -10.23 -12.46 -7.81
CA ASP A 586 -10.41 -11.33 -8.73
C ASP A 586 -9.12 -10.53 -9.00
N ASN A 587 -8.03 -11.23 -9.29
CA ASN A 587 -6.74 -10.62 -9.51
C ASN A 587 -6.75 -9.74 -10.77
N THR A 588 -6.18 -8.54 -10.65
CA THR A 588 -6.17 -7.58 -11.77
C THR A 588 -5.36 -8.11 -12.95
N TYR A 589 -4.18 -8.67 -12.68
CA TYR A 589 -3.29 -9.25 -13.67
C TYR A 589 -3.03 -10.73 -13.38
N ASN A 590 -1.91 -11.09 -12.82
CA ASN A 590 -1.55 -12.47 -12.55
C ASN A 590 -1.99 -12.91 -11.15
N ALA A 591 -2.15 -14.19 -10.89
CA ALA A 591 -2.30 -14.69 -9.52
C ALA A 591 -0.93 -14.85 -8.85
N ILE A 592 0.02 -15.48 -9.53
CA ILE A 592 1.37 -15.77 -9.03
C ILE A 592 2.39 -15.19 -10.01
N MET A 593 3.38 -14.45 -9.49
CA MET A 593 4.46 -13.92 -10.30
C MET A 593 5.81 -14.21 -9.67
N LEU A 594 6.77 -14.67 -10.47
CA LEU A 594 8.15 -14.88 -10.10
C LEU A 594 9.02 -14.11 -11.10
N VAL A 595 9.82 -13.16 -10.62
CA VAL A 595 10.52 -12.20 -11.50
C VAL A 595 11.93 -11.90 -11.00
N SER A 596 12.80 -11.53 -11.93
CA SER A 596 14.11 -10.93 -11.68
C SER A 596 14.43 -9.93 -12.79
N ASP A 597 15.49 -9.15 -12.63
CA ASP A 597 16.03 -8.27 -13.68
C ASP A 597 16.85 -9.01 -14.75
N TRP A 598 16.88 -10.34 -14.67
CA TRP A 598 17.57 -11.11 -15.70
C TRP A 598 16.92 -10.85 -17.09
N PRO A 599 17.70 -10.67 -18.18
CA PRO A 599 19.14 -10.85 -18.29
C PRO A 599 19.95 -9.57 -18.05
N VAL A 600 19.39 -8.50 -17.54
CA VAL A 600 20.09 -7.21 -17.35
C VAL A 600 21.15 -7.30 -16.27
N LYS A 601 20.88 -8.05 -15.20
CA LYS A 601 21.85 -8.40 -14.14
C LYS A 601 22.24 -9.87 -14.22
N ASP A 602 23.19 -10.25 -13.38
CA ASP A 602 23.61 -11.65 -13.22
C ASP A 602 22.39 -12.54 -12.97
N LYS A 603 22.49 -13.79 -13.46
CA LYS A 603 21.43 -14.78 -13.33
C LYS A 603 21.09 -15.10 -11.88
N VAL A 604 20.28 -14.28 -11.27
CA VAL A 604 19.64 -14.65 -9.99
C VAL A 604 18.50 -15.64 -10.24
N ARG A 605 18.22 -16.46 -9.25
CA ARG A 605 17.23 -17.53 -9.37
C ARG A 605 16.29 -17.57 -8.19
N ILE A 606 15.14 -18.21 -8.43
CA ILE A 606 14.16 -18.54 -7.40
C ILE A 606 13.99 -20.06 -7.40
N GLU A 607 14.28 -20.69 -6.26
CA GLU A 607 14.16 -22.13 -6.08
C GLU A 607 13.55 -22.46 -4.72
N ASN A 608 13.17 -23.72 -4.50
CA ASN A 608 12.58 -24.21 -3.25
C ASN A 608 11.27 -23.51 -2.86
N VAL A 609 10.47 -23.14 -3.87
CA VAL A 609 9.13 -22.56 -3.67
C VAL A 609 8.07 -23.61 -4.01
N HIS A 610 7.16 -23.84 -3.06
CA HIS A 610 6.14 -24.89 -3.16
C HIS A 610 4.74 -24.27 -3.01
N PHE A 611 3.97 -24.26 -4.10
CA PHE A 611 2.57 -23.84 -4.12
C PHE A 611 1.68 -25.07 -3.94
N LYS A 612 0.87 -25.06 -2.89
CA LYS A 612 0.01 -26.17 -2.53
C LYS A 612 -1.37 -25.70 -2.07
N ASP A 613 -2.43 -26.44 -2.51
CA ASP A 613 -3.81 -26.15 -2.12
C ASP A 613 -4.21 -24.68 -2.39
N ILE A 614 -3.86 -24.16 -3.57
CA ILE A 614 -4.11 -22.77 -3.96
C ILE A 614 -5.43 -22.66 -4.70
N ARG A 615 -6.27 -21.72 -4.27
CA ARG A 615 -7.47 -21.32 -4.99
C ARG A 615 -7.21 -20.03 -5.75
N VAL A 616 -7.45 -20.05 -7.07
CA VAL A 616 -7.48 -18.83 -7.91
C VAL A 616 -8.87 -18.67 -8.47
N ASP A 617 -9.56 -17.58 -8.17
CA ASP A 617 -10.89 -17.29 -8.69
C ASP A 617 -10.88 -15.92 -9.40
N GLY A 618 -10.58 -15.95 -10.67
CA GLY A 618 -10.44 -14.80 -11.54
C GLY A 618 -9.03 -14.22 -11.59
N THR A 619 -8.49 -14.13 -12.78
CA THR A 619 -7.30 -13.34 -13.10
C THR A 619 -7.50 -12.61 -14.42
N GLY A 620 -6.97 -11.38 -14.53
CA GLY A 620 -7.05 -10.61 -15.77
C GLY A 620 -6.13 -11.12 -16.86
N THR A 621 -5.06 -11.82 -16.51
CA THR A 621 -4.05 -12.32 -17.47
C THR A 621 -3.72 -13.78 -17.25
N SER A 622 -2.77 -14.14 -16.37
CA SER A 622 -2.32 -15.52 -16.20
C SER A 622 -2.41 -15.98 -14.75
N VAL A 623 -2.43 -17.30 -14.56
CA VAL A 623 -2.31 -17.86 -13.21
C VAL A 623 -0.88 -17.72 -12.71
N VAL A 624 0.10 -18.14 -13.52
CA VAL A 624 1.53 -18.00 -13.21
C VAL A 624 2.22 -17.17 -14.27
N SER A 625 2.99 -16.16 -13.85
CA SER A 625 3.92 -15.44 -14.70
C SER A 625 5.34 -15.64 -14.16
N ALA A 626 6.20 -16.29 -14.94
CA ALA A 626 7.56 -16.62 -14.53
C ALA A 626 8.59 -15.95 -15.46
N ARG A 627 9.38 -15.04 -14.90
CA ARG A 627 10.40 -14.25 -15.62
C ARG A 627 11.71 -14.22 -14.85
N VAL A 628 12.18 -15.40 -14.52
CA VAL A 628 13.37 -15.62 -13.70
C VAL A 628 13.94 -16.99 -14.04
N ALA A 629 15.18 -17.28 -13.68
CA ALA A 629 15.74 -18.63 -13.70
C ALA A 629 15.31 -19.39 -12.43
N GLY A 630 15.24 -20.71 -12.50
CA GLY A 630 14.98 -21.56 -11.33
C GLY A 630 13.76 -22.46 -11.48
N SER A 631 13.09 -22.75 -10.37
CA SER A 631 11.97 -23.68 -10.36
C SER A 631 11.02 -23.47 -9.19
N ALA A 632 9.75 -23.88 -9.37
CA ALA A 632 8.79 -24.02 -8.30
C ALA A 632 7.93 -25.28 -8.51
N SER A 633 7.36 -25.82 -7.44
CA SER A 633 6.42 -26.93 -7.55
C SER A 633 4.98 -26.49 -7.28
N PHE A 634 4.04 -27.17 -7.93
CA PHE A 634 2.62 -26.88 -7.87
C PHE A 634 1.84 -28.18 -7.59
N GLU A 635 1.06 -28.17 -6.53
CA GLU A 635 0.23 -29.29 -6.10
C GLU A 635 -1.17 -28.78 -5.74
N ASN A 636 -2.20 -29.37 -6.34
CA ASN A 636 -3.59 -29.04 -6.04
C ASN A 636 -3.91 -27.52 -6.19
N VAL A 637 -3.55 -26.93 -7.32
CA VAL A 637 -3.90 -25.55 -7.69
C VAL A 637 -5.18 -25.55 -8.50
N ASP A 638 -6.27 -25.06 -7.92
CA ASP A 638 -7.57 -24.88 -8.60
C ASP A 638 -7.68 -23.44 -9.10
N ALA A 639 -7.67 -23.25 -10.43
CA ALA A 639 -7.72 -21.93 -11.05
C ALA A 639 -8.90 -21.79 -12.01
N ARG A 640 -9.74 -20.77 -11.80
CA ARG A 640 -10.93 -20.47 -12.59
C ARG A 640 -10.96 -19.02 -13.04
N GLY A 641 -11.70 -18.75 -14.13
CA GLY A 641 -11.86 -17.38 -14.62
C GLY A 641 -10.54 -16.76 -15.11
N VAL A 642 -9.70 -17.53 -15.80
CA VAL A 642 -8.40 -17.08 -16.30
C VAL A 642 -8.58 -16.25 -17.56
N GLY A 643 -8.08 -14.99 -17.54
CA GLY A 643 -8.33 -14.02 -18.61
C GLY A 643 -7.57 -14.29 -19.90
N ALA A 644 -6.36 -14.84 -19.84
CA ALA A 644 -5.53 -15.08 -21.02
C ALA A 644 -4.94 -16.49 -21.07
N VAL A 645 -3.99 -16.84 -20.18
CA VAL A 645 -3.28 -18.12 -20.22
C VAL A 645 -3.00 -18.64 -18.80
N GLY A 646 -2.84 -19.96 -18.67
CA GLY A 646 -2.45 -20.55 -17.39
C GLY A 646 -1.03 -20.12 -16.96
N VAL A 647 -0.07 -20.27 -17.86
CA VAL A 647 1.34 -19.95 -17.60
C VAL A 647 1.87 -18.96 -18.63
N ASN A 648 2.45 -17.87 -18.15
CA ASN A 648 3.21 -16.93 -18.96
C ASN A 648 4.68 -16.94 -18.51
N ASN A 649 5.53 -17.57 -19.32
CA ASN A 649 6.98 -17.57 -19.12
C ASN A 649 7.73 -16.72 -20.17
N CYS A 650 7.00 -15.89 -20.93
CA CYS A 650 7.55 -15.01 -21.93
C CYS A 650 7.60 -13.57 -21.41
N GLY A 651 8.73 -12.91 -21.66
CA GLY A 651 8.91 -11.55 -21.22
C GLY A 651 8.32 -10.53 -22.17
N SER A 652 7.72 -9.46 -21.64
CA SER A 652 7.50 -8.19 -22.34
C SER A 652 8.36 -7.07 -21.78
N PHE A 653 8.89 -7.22 -20.60
CA PHE A 653 9.72 -6.27 -19.89
C PHE A 653 11.18 -6.76 -19.93
N ASN A 654 12.07 -6.06 -20.58
CA ASN A 654 13.51 -6.32 -20.68
C ASN A 654 13.97 -7.79 -20.83
N PHE A 655 13.04 -8.72 -20.95
CA PHE A 655 13.31 -10.14 -21.15
C PHE A 655 13.30 -10.47 -22.64
N PRO A 656 14.19 -11.34 -23.10
CA PRO A 656 14.16 -11.77 -24.48
C PRO A 656 12.85 -12.49 -24.79
N ALA A 657 12.42 -12.39 -26.04
CA ALA A 657 11.21 -13.09 -26.54
C ALA A 657 11.29 -14.62 -26.38
N THR A 658 12.45 -15.16 -26.08
CA THR A 658 12.74 -16.59 -25.97
C THR A 658 12.26 -17.25 -24.69
N GLY A 659 11.60 -16.52 -23.78
CA GLY A 659 11.10 -17.09 -22.51
C GLY A 659 12.13 -17.10 -21.38
N SER A 660 11.66 -17.38 -20.19
CA SER A 660 12.50 -17.53 -19.00
C SER A 660 13.04 -18.96 -18.87
N GLU A 661 14.15 -19.11 -18.14
CA GLU A 661 14.69 -20.42 -17.78
C GLU A 661 14.07 -20.96 -16.49
N PHE A 662 12.76 -20.83 -16.35
CA PHE A 662 12.03 -21.25 -15.17
C PHE A 662 11.26 -22.55 -15.45
N SER A 663 11.40 -23.54 -14.59
CA SER A 663 10.68 -24.81 -14.67
C SER A 663 9.61 -24.93 -13.59
N LEU A 664 8.44 -25.39 -14.00
CA LEU A 664 7.32 -25.65 -13.10
C LEU A 664 7.21 -27.17 -12.92
N ALA A 665 7.32 -27.66 -11.69
CA ALA A 665 7.17 -29.07 -11.35
C ALA A 665 5.72 -29.37 -10.98
N ASP A 666 5.03 -30.11 -11.80
CA ASP A 666 3.66 -30.59 -11.53
C ASP A 666 3.71 -31.75 -10.51
N ARG A 667 3.04 -31.56 -9.37
CA ARG A 667 2.89 -32.57 -8.33
C ARG A 667 1.51 -33.25 -8.35
N GLY A 668 0.66 -32.87 -9.29
CA GLY A 668 -0.68 -33.39 -9.45
C GLY A 668 -1.79 -32.58 -8.80
N GLY A 669 -3.02 -32.86 -9.17
CA GLY A 669 -4.19 -32.15 -8.66
C GLY A 669 -4.34 -30.71 -9.17
N ASN A 670 -3.51 -30.28 -10.08
CA ASN A 670 -3.59 -28.94 -10.67
C ASN A 670 -4.71 -28.93 -11.71
N ASP A 671 -5.81 -28.25 -11.39
CA ASP A 671 -7.04 -28.29 -12.17
C ASP A 671 -7.70 -26.91 -12.26
N GLY A 672 -8.55 -26.75 -13.23
CA GLY A 672 -9.34 -25.58 -13.48
C GLY A 672 -10.84 -25.79 -13.41
N GLY A 673 -11.31 -26.88 -12.84
CA GLY A 673 -12.73 -27.14 -12.64
C GLY A 673 -13.57 -27.18 -13.91
N GLY A 674 -12.99 -27.63 -15.03
CA GLY A 674 -13.72 -27.84 -16.28
C GLY A 674 -14.19 -26.58 -17.00
N THR A 675 -13.61 -25.44 -16.74
CA THR A 675 -13.87 -24.20 -17.46
C THR A 675 -12.92 -24.02 -18.64
N THR A 676 -13.35 -23.29 -19.62
CA THR A 676 -12.69 -23.15 -20.92
C THR A 676 -11.41 -22.30 -20.83
N GLY A 677 -10.27 -22.90 -21.08
CA GLY A 677 -8.99 -22.20 -21.22
C GLY A 677 -7.81 -23.14 -21.32
N PRO A 678 -6.68 -22.73 -21.84
CA PRO A 678 -5.51 -23.59 -22.01
C PRO A 678 -4.91 -24.12 -20.71
N TRP A 679 -5.19 -23.45 -19.59
CA TRP A 679 -4.81 -23.88 -18.26
C TRP A 679 -5.47 -25.20 -17.85
N PHE A 680 -6.65 -25.44 -18.33
CA PHE A 680 -7.54 -26.51 -17.87
C PHE A 680 -7.50 -27.76 -18.71
N ALA A 681 -6.70 -27.79 -19.75
CA ALA A 681 -6.47 -28.98 -20.58
C ALA A 681 -5.45 -29.95 -19.95
N GLY A 682 -5.08 -29.73 -18.69
CA GLY A 682 -4.03 -30.47 -17.99
C GLY A 682 -2.72 -29.66 -17.96
N TRP A 683 -2.08 -29.63 -16.78
CA TRP A 683 -0.72 -29.14 -16.64
C TRP A 683 0.26 -30.13 -17.28
N GLU A 684 0.36 -30.15 -18.58
CA GLU A 684 1.52 -30.78 -19.18
C GLU A 684 2.69 -29.79 -19.14
N LEU A 685 3.64 -30.05 -18.30
CA LEU A 685 4.90 -29.29 -18.22
C LEU A 685 5.99 -30.03 -19.03
N PRO A 686 6.80 -29.28 -19.79
CA PRO A 686 6.74 -27.87 -19.98
C PRO A 686 5.57 -27.47 -20.88
N ASN A 687 4.69 -26.61 -20.40
CA ASN A 687 3.76 -25.92 -21.27
C ASN A 687 4.58 -25.09 -22.26
N THR A 688 4.84 -25.68 -23.42
CA THR A 688 5.53 -25.02 -24.51
C THR A 688 4.59 -24.02 -25.14
N ILE A 689 4.39 -22.91 -24.48
CA ILE A 689 3.82 -21.76 -25.12
C ILE A 689 4.98 -21.08 -25.84
N THR A 690 4.97 -21.09 -27.14
CA THR A 690 5.96 -20.35 -27.94
C THR A 690 5.75 -18.88 -27.70
N CYS A 691 6.80 -18.16 -27.33
CA CYS A 691 6.72 -16.74 -26.98
C CYS A 691 6.30 -15.84 -28.15
N ASP A 692 6.47 -16.32 -29.36
CA ASP A 692 6.16 -15.59 -30.60
C ASP A 692 4.66 -15.44 -30.89
N ASP A 693 3.80 -16.30 -30.34
CA ASP A 693 2.36 -16.32 -30.60
C ASP A 693 1.53 -15.57 -29.54
N ARG A 694 2.16 -14.81 -28.66
CA ARG A 694 1.45 -14.20 -27.55
C ARG A 694 1.08 -12.77 -27.76
N PRO A 695 -0.16 -12.41 -27.48
CA PRO A 695 -0.46 -11.01 -27.25
C PRO A 695 0.39 -10.51 -26.06
N PRO A 696 0.90 -9.27 -26.13
CA PRO A 696 1.50 -8.62 -24.98
C PRO A 696 0.51 -8.70 -23.81
N VAL A 697 1.01 -8.64 -22.57
CA VAL A 697 0.14 -8.57 -21.37
C VAL A 697 -0.83 -7.41 -21.59
N VAL A 698 -2.06 -7.76 -21.90
CA VAL A 698 -3.11 -6.79 -22.17
C VAL A 698 -3.58 -6.25 -20.81
N ALA A 699 -3.95 -4.98 -20.76
CA ALA A 699 -4.68 -4.47 -19.62
C ALA A 699 -5.86 -5.41 -19.31
N PRO A 700 -6.15 -5.68 -18.04
CA PRO A 700 -7.25 -6.57 -17.71
C PRO A 700 -8.53 -6.07 -18.36
N PRO A 701 -9.45 -6.97 -18.70
CA PRO A 701 -10.80 -6.57 -19.06
C PRO A 701 -11.38 -5.69 -17.93
N ALA A 702 -12.41 -4.95 -18.25
CA ALA A 702 -13.10 -4.08 -17.30
C ALA A 702 -13.19 -4.72 -15.90
N PRO A 703 -13.06 -3.94 -14.83
CA PRO A 703 -13.07 -4.46 -13.47
C PRO A 703 -14.25 -5.40 -13.25
N SER A 704 -14.01 -6.41 -12.44
CA SER A 704 -15.04 -7.32 -12.00
C SER A 704 -16.23 -6.58 -11.40
N PRO A 705 -17.47 -7.09 -11.53
CA PRO A 705 -18.64 -6.49 -10.90
C PRO A 705 -18.71 -6.74 -9.38
N TRP A 706 -17.68 -7.18 -8.75
CA TRP A 706 -17.59 -7.41 -7.31
C TRP A 706 -17.79 -6.14 -6.51
#